data_a64a9fc993d1475e35047dd1ef9d7d5b
#
_entry.id   a64a9fc993d1475e35047dd1ef9d7d5b
#
_cell.length_a   1.000
_cell.length_b   1.000
_cell.length_c   1.000
_cell.angle_alpha   90.00
_cell.angle_beta   90.00
_cell.angle_gamma   90.00
#
_symmetry.space_group_name_H-M   'P 1'
#
loop_
_entity.id
_entity.type
_entity.pdbx_description
1 polymer ?
#
loop_
_entity_poly.entity_id
_entity_poly.type
_entity_poly.pdbx_seq_one_letter_code
_entity_poly.pdbx_strand_id
1 'polypeptide(L)'
;MTDRRRSEVAMACIVFYDSSFPFAGTRPDPRSLPAAGALTDVGGLAAALATAVAGDVLLHLHGAHVPRAAWPALRDFIGRGGYLVTLGRQAFSRPVDADGTVCEQAALFRDLDIHEMLAVDAASAVSLAVGAEYRWLAGHLAAFAPTAATDGLVLMPTKDKDQPLDSGSAGPMDARIYPLLSSRNAAGHAIASPVVLIERLRGPAAGSRQVFANIEPDAVFWANGGVAALLALVAHAALGVTEWWIKPDYACYHPGETASLTVQGEALGATPSRRWRLALQVSLGDAPVFGGEFDIDLQPDGAATLRIPLPGAVKPGLYRISAALSHDDGGGIHLQQGFWGRDDALLARGERIAAGRDYLQRDGKTMPVVGMTYMASDVHRKFLQLPNVAVWDADMATLAGIGVNYLRTGVWSAWRQLMFVDGHASEAALRAIDAFILTAAQHDLECCFTFFAFTPEAWEGANPYLDPRSRAAQKRFIRAIVGRHTGTRRVHWDLINEPSLFDPARIFVGPRSLGDVFEVDAFRAYLQARNPDIAHWQAAWDLSPARLPDWSSVRPPQPEEIGFNTTEIAPKQHGCWLDYALFTQAVHAEWAADLAQAIRNIAPEGAPGALVCVGQDEALGQQRPSPFFYADAVDYTTVHSWWLNDALGWDSLFSKTPKVPNVVQETGIMHVERPDGRSRRSEMELFALLERKYAWSYAFGNAGAVHWIWNINYHMDNINESHIGACRADGSMKPEAEVTAAFGALFGAHGDRLADRVLPETAVIYPFSNDYSNRRSTLEATQTLVRSALFELGLPLRAVGDHDLSDLFAHPPKLILLPSPHNLNRATWAALESLLAQHDITVLLSGPANLDEYWRPLARIANAGTRNLNREETLVFDGRRWRASFGGEAIARLSSGDGDALVELAIGRGRLLWCPLPLELNQRTDVLDALYRHAIARAGVTLPWRWLADAPEGVALHKQDFAGCSLWIAVSEAARDHVLAWHDVATGRDYRTTLAAGRALLFFSDAAGDVVGSLRDHPVTVA
;
A
#
# COMPACT_ATOMS: atom_id res chain seq x y z
N MET A 1 24.02 21.20 51.12
CA MET A 1 24.88 22.35 50.78
C MET A 1 26.18 21.81 50.22
N THR A 2 26.27 21.70 48.93
CA THR A 2 27.56 21.67 48.22
C THR A 2 27.23 22.27 46.84
N ASP A 3 27.48 23.58 46.78
CA ASP A 3 27.44 24.42 45.60
C ASP A 3 28.57 23.95 44.67
N ARG A 4 28.26 23.04 43.70
CA ARG A 4 29.13 22.79 42.56
C ARG A 4 28.71 23.77 41.46
N ARG A 5 29.33 24.95 41.46
CA ARG A 5 29.47 25.75 40.25
C ARG A 5 30.07 24.84 39.17
N ARG A 6 29.26 24.39 38.24
CA ARG A 6 29.75 23.83 36.98
C ARG A 6 30.41 25.00 36.24
N SER A 7 31.75 24.94 36.11
CA SER A 7 32.45 25.75 35.13
C SER A 7 31.80 25.59 33.77
N GLU A 8 31.57 26.68 33.05
CA GLU A 8 31.26 26.68 31.64
C GLU A 8 32.37 25.90 30.90
N VAL A 9 32.16 24.60 30.68
CA VAL A 9 33.04 23.80 29.80
C VAL A 9 32.64 24.19 28.38
N ALA A 10 33.49 24.95 27.71
CA ALA A 10 33.30 25.28 26.33
C ALA A 10 33.18 23.97 25.55
N MET A 11 32.09 23.84 24.72
CA MET A 11 31.91 22.73 23.80
C MET A 11 33.18 22.48 22.99
N ALA A 12 33.63 21.22 22.95
CA ALA A 12 34.76 20.83 22.09
C ALA A 12 34.24 20.25 20.76
N CYS A 13 34.89 20.64 19.65
CA CYS A 13 34.70 19.98 18.36
C CYS A 13 35.91 19.10 18.07
N ILE A 14 35.69 17.81 17.91
CA ILE A 14 36.66 16.81 17.48
C ILE A 14 36.56 16.67 15.96
N VAL A 15 37.62 17.00 15.23
CA VAL A 15 37.65 16.87 13.77
C VAL A 15 38.42 15.61 13.40
N PHE A 16 37.73 14.60 12.89
CA PHE A 16 38.38 13.41 12.37
C PHE A 16 38.74 13.59 10.90
N TYR A 17 40.02 13.73 10.63
CA TYR A 17 40.62 13.76 9.32
C TYR A 17 42.05 13.20 9.34
N ASP A 18 42.32 12.26 8.43
CA ASP A 18 43.65 11.68 8.23
C ASP A 18 43.96 11.64 6.71
N SER A 19 44.99 12.27 6.31
CA SER A 19 45.40 12.35 4.88
C SER A 19 45.79 11.01 4.27
N SER A 20 46.13 10.03 5.09
CA SER A 20 46.44 8.64 4.67
C SER A 20 45.25 7.72 4.65
N PHE A 21 44.14 8.10 5.30
CA PHE A 21 42.93 7.29 5.41
C PHE A 21 42.03 7.42 4.15
N PRO A 22 41.27 6.39 3.73
CA PRO A 22 40.39 6.46 2.58
C PRO A 22 39.42 7.64 2.63
N PHE A 23 39.23 8.29 1.50
CA PHE A 23 38.41 9.49 1.35
C PHE A 23 37.71 9.49 0.00
N ALA A 24 36.45 9.84 -0.03
CA ALA A 24 35.67 10.01 -1.25
C ALA A 24 35.57 11.49 -1.63
N GLY A 25 35.73 11.81 -2.90
CA GLY A 25 35.75 13.18 -3.42
C GLY A 25 37.09 13.90 -3.28
N THR A 26 37.04 15.22 -3.32
CA THR A 26 38.24 16.07 -3.20
C THR A 26 38.57 16.31 -1.73
N ARG A 27 39.83 16.12 -1.35
CA ARG A 27 40.28 16.33 0.03
C ARG A 27 40.37 17.83 0.36
N PRO A 28 40.07 18.20 1.65
CA PRO A 28 40.30 19.57 2.13
C PRO A 28 41.78 19.90 2.23
N ASP A 29 42.10 21.19 2.26
CA ASP A 29 43.42 21.65 2.72
C ASP A 29 43.53 21.40 4.23
N PRO A 30 44.44 20.52 4.69
CA PRO A 30 44.56 20.21 6.13
C PRO A 30 44.82 21.45 6.97
N ARG A 31 45.41 22.51 6.42
CA ARG A 31 45.69 23.77 7.14
C ARG A 31 44.47 24.58 7.46
N SER A 32 43.33 24.33 6.79
CA SER A 32 42.04 25.01 7.05
C SER A 32 41.23 24.34 8.18
N LEU A 33 41.51 23.06 8.48
CA LEU A 33 40.74 22.27 9.43
C LEU A 33 40.92 22.64 10.92
N PRO A 34 42.11 23.10 11.40
CA PRO A 34 42.24 23.52 12.83
C PRO A 34 41.31 24.66 13.20
N ALA A 35 40.78 25.44 12.24
CA ALA A 35 39.73 26.41 12.50
C ALA A 35 38.41 25.76 12.91
N ALA A 36 38.21 24.49 12.59
CA ALA A 36 36.99 23.76 12.88
C ALA A 36 36.99 23.08 14.27
N GLY A 37 38.15 22.77 14.83
CA GLY A 37 38.27 22.11 16.14
C GLY A 37 39.57 21.34 16.33
N ALA A 38 39.63 20.49 17.33
CA ALA A 38 40.78 19.64 17.62
C ALA A 38 40.90 18.52 16.58
N LEU A 39 41.94 18.60 15.73
CA LEU A 39 42.18 17.61 14.70
C LEU A 39 42.68 16.29 15.32
N THR A 40 42.11 15.18 14.89
CA THR A 40 42.55 13.83 15.27
C THR A 40 42.68 12.94 14.02
N ASP A 41 43.66 12.05 14.06
CA ASP A 41 43.91 11.02 13.05
C ASP A 41 43.30 9.66 13.43
N VAL A 42 43.53 8.64 12.61
CA VAL A 42 43.07 7.26 12.86
C VAL A 42 43.55 6.73 14.20
N GLY A 43 44.81 7.02 14.61
CA GLY A 43 45.37 6.52 15.86
C GLY A 43 44.81 7.22 17.10
N GLY A 44 44.42 8.49 16.98
CA GLY A 44 43.94 9.31 18.08
C GLY A 44 42.42 9.26 18.27
N LEU A 45 41.63 8.90 17.26
CA LEU A 45 40.17 9.05 17.28
C LEU A 45 39.49 8.35 18.45
N ALA A 46 39.78 7.08 18.71
CA ALA A 46 39.15 6.33 19.80
C ALA A 46 39.44 6.96 21.18
N ALA A 47 40.67 7.44 21.42
CA ALA A 47 41.06 8.12 22.67
C ALA A 47 40.36 9.49 22.82
N ALA A 48 40.28 10.26 21.72
CA ALA A 48 39.57 11.55 21.72
C ALA A 48 38.10 11.37 22.07
N LEU A 49 37.42 10.38 21.45
CA LEU A 49 36.02 10.07 21.72
C LEU A 49 35.79 9.54 23.15
N ALA A 50 36.71 8.75 23.68
CA ALA A 50 36.61 8.21 25.03
C ALA A 50 36.68 9.31 26.10
N THR A 51 37.41 10.41 25.84
CA THR A 51 37.55 11.55 26.73
C THR A 51 36.51 12.65 26.54
N ALA A 52 35.81 12.63 25.39
CA ALA A 52 34.74 13.55 25.05
C ALA A 52 33.55 13.44 26.02
N VAL A 53 32.92 14.59 26.31
CA VAL A 53 31.75 14.67 27.20
C VAL A 53 30.45 14.90 26.43
N ALA A 54 29.34 14.79 27.11
CA ALA A 54 28.02 15.10 26.53
C ALA A 54 27.99 16.58 26.07
N GLY A 55 27.51 16.82 24.82
CA GLY A 55 27.47 18.13 24.20
C GLY A 55 28.66 18.44 23.30
N ASP A 56 29.75 17.65 23.34
CA ASP A 56 30.82 17.76 22.33
C ASP A 56 30.36 17.29 20.98
N VAL A 57 30.97 17.77 19.89
CA VAL A 57 30.63 17.44 18.52
C VAL A 57 31.77 16.69 17.85
N LEU A 58 31.46 15.54 17.22
CA LEU A 58 32.35 14.90 16.26
C LEU A 58 32.05 15.42 14.85
N LEU A 59 33.03 16.04 14.19
CA LEU A 59 33.01 16.32 12.75
C LEU A 59 33.78 15.21 12.03
N HIS A 60 33.08 14.30 11.39
CA HIS A 60 33.61 13.17 10.64
C HIS A 60 33.68 13.47 9.15
N LEU A 61 34.90 13.57 8.57
CA LEU A 61 35.08 14.00 7.18
C LEU A 61 35.29 12.86 6.17
N HIS A 62 35.33 11.61 6.60
CA HIS A 62 35.63 10.46 5.74
C HIS A 62 34.38 9.70 5.22
N GLY A 63 33.20 10.23 5.44
CA GLY A 63 31.93 9.69 4.90
C GLY A 63 31.75 8.19 5.20
N ALA A 64 31.80 7.38 4.15
CA ALA A 64 31.61 5.94 4.25
C ALA A 64 32.68 5.25 5.12
N HIS A 65 33.91 5.77 5.15
CA HIS A 65 35.05 5.12 5.77
C HIS A 65 35.18 5.51 7.26
N VAL A 66 35.30 4.51 8.11
CA VAL A 66 35.53 4.72 9.57
C VAL A 66 36.51 3.65 10.08
N PRO A 67 37.46 4.00 10.97
CA PRO A 67 38.33 3.00 11.59
C PRO A 67 37.49 2.01 12.42
N ARG A 68 37.51 0.71 12.07
CA ARG A 68 36.72 -0.30 12.76
C ARG A 68 37.04 -0.32 14.27
N ALA A 69 38.32 -0.12 14.63
CA ALA A 69 38.75 -0.11 16.02
C ALA A 69 38.17 1.07 16.82
N ALA A 70 37.83 2.20 16.17
CA ALA A 70 37.26 3.37 16.84
C ALA A 70 35.71 3.31 16.92
N TRP A 71 35.06 2.38 16.22
CA TRP A 71 33.61 2.31 16.15
C TRP A 71 32.92 2.15 17.52
N PRO A 72 33.37 1.27 18.44
CA PRO A 72 32.78 1.18 19.76
C PRO A 72 32.84 2.52 20.52
N ALA A 73 33.96 3.22 20.45
CA ALA A 73 34.11 4.53 21.12
C ALA A 73 33.18 5.61 20.51
N LEU A 74 32.96 5.57 19.19
CA LEU A 74 32.02 6.48 18.52
C LEU A 74 30.59 6.23 18.97
N ARG A 75 30.17 5.00 18.98
CA ARG A 75 28.84 4.59 19.43
C ARG A 75 28.61 4.97 20.90
N ASP A 76 29.60 4.69 21.77
CA ASP A 76 29.54 5.06 23.18
C ASP A 76 29.52 6.58 23.37
N PHE A 77 30.23 7.34 22.54
CA PHE A 77 30.22 8.81 22.54
C PHE A 77 28.81 9.34 22.24
N ILE A 78 28.16 8.85 21.17
CA ILE A 78 26.79 9.24 20.84
C ILE A 78 25.81 8.85 21.97
N GLY A 79 25.95 7.64 22.52
CA GLY A 79 25.12 7.16 23.65
C GLY A 79 25.30 7.95 24.95
N ARG A 80 26.42 8.67 25.13
CA ARG A 80 26.64 9.59 26.26
C ARG A 80 26.14 11.02 26.00
N GLY A 81 25.47 11.28 24.86
CA GLY A 81 24.96 12.61 24.50
C GLY A 81 25.95 13.46 23.68
N GLY A 82 26.87 12.81 22.99
CA GLY A 82 27.68 13.44 21.95
C GLY A 82 26.90 13.75 20.71
N TYR A 83 27.33 14.77 19.96
CA TYR A 83 26.70 15.17 18.69
C TYR A 83 27.57 14.78 17.49
N LEU A 84 26.94 14.65 16.31
CA LEU A 84 27.62 14.16 15.11
C LEU A 84 27.36 15.08 13.93
N VAL A 85 28.41 15.41 13.17
CA VAL A 85 28.31 15.98 11.84
C VAL A 85 29.16 15.12 10.91
N THR A 86 28.57 14.60 9.82
CA THR A 86 29.31 13.80 8.83
C THR A 86 29.33 14.51 7.47
N LEU A 87 30.44 14.36 6.74
CA LEU A 87 30.55 14.76 5.33
C LEU A 87 30.91 13.54 4.51
N GLY A 88 30.14 13.25 3.49
CA GLY A 88 30.34 12.13 2.57
C GLY A 88 29.14 11.20 2.51
N ARG A 89 28.95 10.57 1.35
CA ARG A 89 27.85 9.64 1.10
C ARG A 89 28.05 8.32 1.84
N GLN A 90 26.96 7.60 2.08
CA GLN A 90 26.94 6.26 2.69
C GLN A 90 27.73 6.19 4.01
N ALA A 91 27.55 7.19 4.88
CA ALA A 91 28.32 7.31 6.13
C ALA A 91 28.39 6.00 6.90
N PHE A 92 29.60 5.61 7.33
CA PHE A 92 29.89 4.39 8.14
C PHE A 92 29.57 3.04 7.46
N SER A 93 29.47 3.00 6.12
CA SER A 93 29.23 1.76 5.37
C SER A 93 30.48 0.98 4.99
N ARG A 94 31.66 1.57 5.15
CA ARG A 94 32.95 1.00 4.75
C ARG A 94 33.99 1.08 5.89
N PRO A 95 33.87 0.24 6.92
CA PRO A 95 34.87 0.22 7.97
C PRO A 95 36.23 -0.24 7.45
N VAL A 96 37.28 0.34 8.01
CA VAL A 96 38.68 0.07 7.66
C VAL A 96 39.38 -0.59 8.84
N ASP A 97 39.98 -1.75 8.60
CA ASP A 97 40.73 -2.49 9.58
C ASP A 97 42.13 -1.90 9.83
N ALA A 98 42.79 -2.31 10.89
CA ALA A 98 44.09 -1.74 11.31
C ALA A 98 45.21 -1.93 10.28
N ASP A 99 45.10 -2.90 9.41
CA ASP A 99 46.01 -3.17 8.29
C ASP A 99 45.68 -2.37 7.03
N GLY A 100 44.63 -1.51 7.07
CA GLY A 100 44.18 -0.71 5.95
C GLY A 100 43.18 -1.41 5.03
N THR A 101 42.78 -2.64 5.35
CA THR A 101 41.75 -3.38 4.56
C THR A 101 40.37 -2.70 4.73
N VAL A 102 39.76 -2.35 3.58
CA VAL A 102 38.44 -1.77 3.53
C VAL A 102 37.39 -2.88 3.42
N CYS A 103 36.45 -2.92 4.34
CA CYS A 103 35.25 -3.74 4.19
C CYS A 103 34.26 -3.01 3.26
N GLU A 104 34.08 -3.53 2.06
CA GLU A 104 33.26 -2.88 1.03
C GLU A 104 31.76 -2.89 1.31
N GLN A 105 31.32 -3.75 2.22
CA GLN A 105 29.89 -3.90 2.54
C GLN A 105 29.71 -4.13 4.04
N ALA A 106 29.41 -3.05 4.75
CA ALA A 106 29.00 -3.10 6.14
C ALA A 106 27.88 -2.07 6.38
N ALA A 107 27.14 -2.25 7.46
CA ALA A 107 26.04 -1.36 7.84
C ALA A 107 26.22 -0.91 9.29
N LEU A 108 27.39 -0.33 9.61
CA LEU A 108 27.69 0.13 10.98
C LEU A 108 26.73 1.26 11.41
N PHE A 109 26.18 2.04 10.47
CA PHE A 109 25.16 3.06 10.75
C PHE A 109 23.92 2.48 11.47
N ARG A 110 23.67 1.16 11.37
CA ARG A 110 22.57 0.51 12.10
C ARG A 110 22.73 0.58 13.62
N ASP A 111 23.96 0.60 14.12
CA ASP A 111 24.22 0.83 15.54
C ASP A 111 23.85 2.27 15.99
N LEU A 112 23.56 3.17 15.06
CA LEU A 112 23.05 4.51 15.28
C LEU A 112 21.55 4.64 14.96
N ASP A 113 20.83 3.54 14.98
CA ASP A 113 19.39 3.46 14.67
C ASP A 113 19.03 4.06 13.29
N ILE A 114 19.92 3.91 12.31
CA ILE A 114 19.66 4.15 10.89
C ILE A 114 19.57 2.79 10.22
N HIS A 115 18.39 2.42 9.71
CA HIS A 115 18.19 1.10 9.10
C HIS A 115 18.90 0.99 7.76
N GLU A 116 18.71 1.99 6.89
CA GLU A 116 19.22 1.98 5.52
C GLU A 116 19.63 3.39 5.09
N MET A 117 20.63 3.47 4.22
CA MET A 117 21.00 4.65 3.45
C MET A 117 20.78 4.36 1.98
N LEU A 118 19.60 4.74 1.48
CA LEU A 118 19.20 4.48 0.11
C LEU A 118 19.89 5.45 -0.85
N ALA A 119 20.48 4.92 -1.91
CA ALA A 119 20.99 5.75 -2.98
C ALA A 119 19.82 6.47 -3.68
N VAL A 120 19.91 7.80 -3.74
CA VAL A 120 18.91 8.66 -4.39
C VAL A 120 19.51 9.25 -5.65
N ASP A 121 18.83 9.03 -6.80
CA ASP A 121 19.11 9.70 -8.05
C ASP A 121 18.50 11.11 -8.02
N ALA A 122 19.33 12.12 -8.03
CA ALA A 122 18.94 13.53 -8.03
C ALA A 122 19.37 14.25 -9.32
N ALA A 123 19.64 13.52 -10.42
CA ALA A 123 20.13 14.11 -11.67
C ALA A 123 19.17 15.14 -12.29
N SER A 124 17.87 15.07 -11.97
CA SER A 124 16.88 16.06 -12.39
C SER A 124 16.83 17.33 -11.52
N ALA A 125 17.67 17.44 -10.49
CA ALA A 125 17.74 18.63 -9.65
C ALA A 125 18.31 19.83 -10.41
N VAL A 126 17.59 20.96 -10.34
CA VAL A 126 17.99 22.22 -11.00
C VAL A 126 18.33 23.32 -10.00
N SER A 127 17.95 23.18 -8.74
CA SER A 127 18.22 24.18 -7.70
C SER A 127 18.30 23.54 -6.30
N LEU A 128 18.90 24.28 -5.36
CA LEU A 128 18.88 23.99 -3.92
C LEU A 128 18.02 25.00 -3.18
N ALA A 129 17.31 24.53 -2.18
CA ALA A 129 16.58 25.38 -1.25
C ALA A 129 16.99 25.06 0.19
N VAL A 130 17.13 26.09 1.00
CA VAL A 130 17.34 26.00 2.45
C VAL A 130 15.97 25.86 3.12
N GLY A 131 15.84 24.98 4.12
CA GLY A 131 14.65 24.91 4.96
C GLY A 131 14.34 26.26 5.60
N ALA A 132 13.06 26.63 5.66
CA ALA A 132 12.64 27.96 6.12
C ALA A 132 13.11 28.30 7.54
N GLU A 133 13.26 27.31 8.38
CA GLU A 133 13.74 27.40 9.77
C GLU A 133 15.27 27.55 9.85
N TYR A 134 16.00 27.21 8.79
CA TYR A 134 17.48 27.13 8.79
C TYR A 134 18.12 28.24 7.96
N ARG A 135 17.54 29.46 8.00
CA ARG A 135 17.99 30.63 7.21
C ARG A 135 19.46 30.98 7.42
N TRP A 136 20.06 30.62 8.55
CA TRP A 136 21.48 30.77 8.81
C TRP A 136 22.34 30.01 7.77
N LEU A 137 21.85 28.88 7.22
CA LEU A 137 22.56 28.10 6.21
C LEU A 137 22.54 28.80 4.83
N ALA A 138 21.64 29.74 4.59
CA ALA A 138 21.58 30.48 3.33
C ALA A 138 22.88 31.25 3.01
N GLY A 139 23.59 31.75 4.04
CA GLY A 139 24.90 32.38 3.88
C GLY A 139 26.02 31.44 3.42
N HIS A 140 25.79 30.12 3.50
CA HIS A 140 26.74 29.07 3.14
C HIS A 140 26.31 28.28 1.88
N LEU A 141 25.19 28.65 1.26
CA LEU A 141 24.62 27.90 0.14
C LEU A 141 25.58 27.81 -1.07
N ALA A 142 26.45 28.79 -1.23
CA ALA A 142 27.45 28.79 -2.32
C ALA A 142 28.46 27.63 -2.25
N ALA A 143 28.67 27.03 -1.09
CA ALA A 143 29.49 25.83 -0.93
C ALA A 143 28.82 24.59 -1.54
N PHE A 144 27.48 24.55 -1.56
CA PHE A 144 26.73 23.43 -2.06
C PHE A 144 26.28 23.68 -3.51
N ALA A 145 26.31 22.62 -4.30
CA ALA A 145 25.75 22.61 -5.65
C ALA A 145 24.70 21.50 -5.77
N PRO A 146 23.72 21.58 -6.67
CA PRO A 146 22.88 20.46 -6.98
C PRO A 146 23.74 19.26 -7.37
N THR A 147 23.60 18.16 -6.63
CA THR A 147 24.35 16.93 -6.87
C THR A 147 23.47 15.93 -7.61
N ALA A 148 24.04 15.19 -8.57
CA ALA A 148 23.30 14.16 -9.30
C ALA A 148 22.92 12.94 -8.42
N ALA A 149 23.60 12.76 -7.30
CA ALA A 149 23.34 11.64 -6.40
C ALA A 149 23.55 12.03 -4.92
N THR A 150 22.69 11.52 -4.06
CA THR A 150 22.76 11.67 -2.61
C THR A 150 22.25 10.40 -1.94
N ASP A 151 22.02 10.43 -0.62
CA ASP A 151 21.45 9.29 0.10
C ASP A 151 20.22 9.72 0.92
N GLY A 152 19.15 8.95 0.84
CA GLY A 152 17.99 9.04 1.70
C GLY A 152 18.18 8.16 2.93
N LEU A 153 17.93 8.71 4.11
CA LEU A 153 18.05 7.98 5.37
C LEU A 153 16.71 7.37 5.76
N VAL A 154 16.72 6.08 6.04
CA VAL A 154 15.60 5.35 6.63
C VAL A 154 15.96 5.02 8.07
N LEU A 155 15.17 5.55 9.01
CA LEU A 155 15.41 5.33 10.43
C LEU A 155 14.97 3.94 10.86
N MET A 156 15.59 3.40 11.90
CA MET A 156 15.09 2.19 12.56
C MET A 156 13.71 2.48 13.16
N PRO A 157 12.75 1.57 12.97
CA PRO A 157 11.45 1.72 13.62
C PRO A 157 11.58 1.63 15.13
N THR A 158 10.71 2.35 15.86
CA THR A 158 10.63 2.22 17.30
C THR A 158 10.27 0.80 17.71
N LYS A 159 10.85 0.35 18.80
CA LYS A 159 10.53 -0.97 19.40
C LYS A 159 9.37 -0.90 20.37
N ASP A 160 8.99 0.30 20.78
CA ASP A 160 7.88 0.52 21.69
C ASP A 160 6.57 0.44 20.92
N LYS A 161 5.70 -0.45 21.35
CA LYS A 161 4.37 -0.68 20.76
C LYS A 161 3.29 -0.30 21.73
N ASP A 162 2.23 0.32 21.24
CA ASP A 162 1.05 0.65 22.05
C ASP A 162 0.29 -0.61 22.49
N GLN A 163 0.37 -1.67 21.70
CA GLN A 163 -0.25 -2.98 22.00
C GLN A 163 0.72 -4.12 21.65
N PRO A 164 0.81 -5.17 22.49
CA PRO A 164 1.74 -6.27 22.27
C PRO A 164 1.54 -7.06 20.96
N LEU A 165 0.30 -7.10 20.46
CA LEU A 165 -0.06 -7.82 19.21
C LEU A 165 -0.09 -6.89 18.00
N ASP A 166 0.18 -5.61 18.16
CA ASP A 166 0.21 -4.64 17.08
C ASP A 166 1.47 -4.84 16.23
N SER A 167 1.30 -5.23 14.97
CA SER A 167 2.41 -5.42 14.03
C SER A 167 2.95 -4.11 13.47
N GLY A 168 2.14 -3.06 13.48
CA GLY A 168 2.53 -1.72 13.07
C GLY A 168 2.96 -0.87 14.26
N SER A 169 3.97 -0.04 14.09
CA SER A 169 4.36 0.89 15.12
C SER A 169 3.39 2.06 15.23
N ALA A 170 2.67 2.14 16.34
CA ALA A 170 1.98 3.34 16.80
C ALA A 170 2.65 3.92 18.05
N GLY A 171 3.86 3.45 18.37
CA GLY A 171 4.65 3.85 19.53
C GLY A 171 5.14 5.30 19.48
N PRO A 172 5.92 5.74 20.47
CA PRO A 172 6.47 7.08 20.52
C PRO A 172 7.40 7.33 19.33
N MET A 173 7.52 8.59 18.94
CA MET A 173 8.46 8.99 17.89
C MET A 173 9.86 9.06 18.50
N ASP A 174 10.74 8.17 18.09
CA ASP A 174 12.11 8.08 18.64
C ASP A 174 13.04 9.13 18.06
N ALA A 175 12.76 9.60 16.85
CA ALA A 175 13.56 10.60 16.17
C ALA A 175 12.71 11.45 15.22
N ARG A 176 13.21 12.65 14.89
CA ARG A 176 12.72 13.50 13.81
C ARG A 176 13.82 13.71 12.81
N ILE A 177 13.44 13.75 11.51
CA ILE A 177 14.36 14.05 10.42
C ILE A 177 13.96 15.37 9.76
N TYR A 178 14.93 16.23 9.55
CA TYR A 178 14.71 17.56 8.96
C TYR A 178 15.62 17.78 7.77
N PRO A 179 15.07 18.15 6.58
CA PRO A 179 15.88 18.59 5.45
C PRO A 179 16.45 19.99 5.73
N LEU A 180 17.76 20.09 5.96
CA LEU A 180 18.45 21.39 6.03
C LEU A 180 18.59 22.01 4.63
N LEU A 181 18.91 21.17 3.64
CA LEU A 181 18.92 21.51 2.22
C LEU A 181 18.06 20.52 1.44
N SER A 182 17.29 21.03 0.50
CA SER A 182 16.50 20.24 -0.45
C SER A 182 16.92 20.51 -1.88
N SER A 183 17.16 19.46 -2.67
CA SER A 183 17.31 19.53 -4.12
C SER A 183 15.94 19.55 -4.79
N ARG A 184 15.71 20.53 -5.68
CA ARG A 184 14.42 20.69 -6.35
C ARG A 184 14.54 20.47 -7.86
N ASN A 185 13.56 19.79 -8.43
CA ASN A 185 13.42 19.63 -9.88
C ASN A 185 12.81 20.90 -10.56
N ALA A 186 12.65 20.87 -11.87
CA ALA A 186 12.10 22.00 -12.64
C ALA A 186 10.65 22.34 -12.29
N ALA A 187 9.88 21.37 -11.76
CA ALA A 187 8.52 21.59 -11.25
C ALA A 187 8.51 22.21 -9.83
N GLY A 188 9.67 22.38 -9.19
CA GLY A 188 9.79 22.92 -7.84
C GLY A 188 9.62 21.90 -6.72
N HIS A 189 9.41 20.62 -7.04
CA HIS A 189 9.28 19.57 -6.05
C HIS A 189 10.65 19.23 -5.45
N ALA A 190 10.70 19.03 -4.13
CA ALA A 190 11.87 18.49 -3.44
C ALA A 190 12.00 17.00 -3.79
N ILE A 191 13.09 16.63 -4.45
CA ILE A 191 13.36 15.25 -4.90
C ILE A 191 14.49 14.56 -4.13
N ALA A 192 15.25 15.32 -3.36
CA ALA A 192 16.32 14.80 -2.51
C ALA A 192 16.67 15.80 -1.41
N SER A 193 17.32 15.34 -0.35
CA SER A 193 17.80 16.17 0.76
C SER A 193 19.29 15.90 1.00
N PRO A 194 20.19 16.63 0.33
CA PRO A 194 21.62 16.37 0.44
C PRO A 194 22.21 16.66 1.83
N VAL A 195 21.57 17.49 2.64
CA VAL A 195 21.94 17.71 4.05
C VAL A 195 20.71 17.56 4.93
N VAL A 196 20.75 16.61 5.84
CA VAL A 196 19.67 16.31 6.79
C VAL A 196 20.15 16.37 8.23
N LEU A 197 19.24 16.76 9.13
CA LEU A 197 19.40 16.70 10.56
C LEU A 197 18.50 15.63 11.14
N ILE A 198 19.04 14.75 11.99
CA ILE A 198 18.28 13.84 12.84
C ILE A 198 18.36 14.36 14.27
N GLU A 199 17.21 14.60 14.90
CA GLU A 199 17.07 14.83 16.33
C GLU A 199 16.58 13.56 17.00
N ARG A 200 17.33 13.06 17.97
CA ARG A 200 16.96 11.89 18.76
C ARG A 200 16.15 12.33 19.98
N LEU A 201 14.90 11.86 20.06
CA LEU A 201 13.95 12.25 21.08
C LEU A 201 13.83 11.20 22.20
N ARG A 202 14.11 9.95 21.87
CA ARG A 202 13.98 8.79 22.77
C ARG A 202 15.16 7.84 22.59
N GLY A 203 15.29 6.87 23.49
CA GLY A 203 16.32 5.84 23.43
C GLY A 203 17.68 6.29 23.97
N PRO A 204 18.74 5.49 23.75
CA PRO A 204 20.07 5.75 24.33
C PRO A 204 20.72 7.06 23.87
N ALA A 205 20.40 7.52 22.65
CA ALA A 205 20.93 8.74 22.07
C ALA A 205 19.99 9.96 22.24
N ALA A 206 18.98 9.89 23.10
CA ALA A 206 18.05 10.99 23.33
C ALA A 206 18.79 12.31 23.65
N GLY A 207 18.36 13.41 23.02
CA GLY A 207 19.02 14.71 23.12
C GLY A 207 20.19 14.93 22.15
N SER A 208 20.58 13.88 21.37
CA SER A 208 21.63 13.99 20.37
C SER A 208 21.09 14.60 19.07
N ARG A 209 21.90 15.48 18.45
CA ARG A 209 21.75 15.93 17.08
C ARG A 209 22.79 15.27 16.18
N GLN A 210 22.33 14.75 15.03
CA GLN A 210 23.17 14.09 14.05
C GLN A 210 22.90 14.72 12.68
N VAL A 211 23.92 15.37 12.11
CA VAL A 211 23.82 16.01 10.78
C VAL A 211 24.57 15.16 9.76
N PHE A 212 23.90 14.83 8.68
CA PHE A 212 24.46 14.08 7.57
C PHE A 212 24.47 14.96 6.32
N ALA A 213 25.67 15.38 5.90
CA ALA A 213 25.92 16.00 4.60
C ALA A 213 26.27 14.87 3.61
N ASN A 214 25.23 14.31 2.99
CA ASN A 214 25.30 13.13 2.09
C ASN A 214 25.74 13.53 0.67
N ILE A 215 26.86 14.23 0.59
CA ILE A 215 27.49 14.70 -0.67
C ILE A 215 28.93 14.24 -0.73
N GLU A 216 29.44 14.00 -1.92
CA GLU A 216 30.89 13.89 -2.14
C GLU A 216 31.46 15.28 -2.35
N PRO A 217 32.31 15.79 -1.43
CA PRO A 217 32.87 17.14 -1.59
C PRO A 217 33.80 17.22 -2.80
N ASP A 218 33.63 18.26 -3.57
CA ASP A 218 34.47 18.57 -4.72
C ASP A 218 35.36 19.80 -4.45
N ALA A 219 36.14 20.20 -5.44
CA ALA A 219 37.00 21.39 -5.34
C ALA A 219 36.16 22.67 -5.20
N VAL A 220 34.96 22.72 -5.77
CA VAL A 220 34.05 23.88 -5.68
C VAL A 220 33.51 24.03 -4.26
N PHE A 221 33.13 22.93 -3.62
CA PHE A 221 32.70 22.92 -2.22
C PHE A 221 33.74 23.58 -1.30
N TRP A 222 35.03 23.16 -1.42
CA TRP A 222 36.10 23.70 -0.57
C TRP A 222 36.43 25.17 -0.92
N ALA A 223 36.46 25.53 -2.21
CA ALA A 223 36.76 26.87 -2.65
C ALA A 223 35.71 27.90 -2.24
N ASN A 224 34.44 27.49 -2.16
CA ASN A 224 33.30 28.35 -1.84
C ASN A 224 32.92 28.33 -0.37
N GLY A 225 33.87 28.02 0.52
CA GLY A 225 33.65 28.11 1.96
C GLY A 225 33.11 26.84 2.64
N GLY A 226 33.38 25.66 2.09
CA GLY A 226 32.93 24.38 2.66
C GLY A 226 33.30 24.19 4.14
N VAL A 227 34.50 24.64 4.56
CA VAL A 227 34.87 24.60 5.99
C VAL A 227 33.95 25.48 6.84
N ALA A 228 33.62 26.69 6.37
CA ALA A 228 32.69 27.57 7.09
C ALA A 228 31.26 27.00 7.16
N ALA A 229 30.82 26.34 6.08
CA ALA A 229 29.55 25.64 6.06
C ALA A 229 29.51 24.48 7.08
N LEU A 230 30.58 23.67 7.14
CA LEU A 230 30.70 22.60 8.15
C LEU A 230 30.72 23.15 9.58
N LEU A 231 31.41 24.27 9.82
CA LEU A 231 31.39 24.95 11.13
C LEU A 231 29.99 25.41 11.54
N ALA A 232 29.22 25.93 10.58
CA ALA A 232 27.85 26.34 10.84
C ALA A 232 26.96 25.12 11.20
N LEU A 233 27.18 23.96 10.53
CA LEU A 233 26.50 22.71 10.87
C LEU A 233 26.93 22.21 12.26
N VAL A 234 28.20 22.28 12.61
CA VAL A 234 28.72 21.94 13.96
C VAL A 234 28.09 22.82 15.01
N ALA A 235 28.08 24.15 14.80
CA ALA A 235 27.44 25.08 15.72
C ALA A 235 25.94 24.79 15.93
N HIS A 236 25.24 24.43 14.85
CA HIS A 236 23.83 24.06 14.96
C HIS A 236 23.62 22.73 15.68
N ALA A 237 24.46 21.73 15.44
CA ALA A 237 24.39 20.45 16.16
C ALA A 237 24.62 20.64 17.67
N ALA A 238 25.55 21.55 18.03
CA ALA A 238 25.90 21.83 19.40
C ALA A 238 24.78 22.45 20.26
N LEU A 239 23.73 22.99 19.65
CA LEU A 239 22.57 23.52 20.36
C LEU A 239 21.78 22.45 21.13
N GLY A 240 21.98 21.16 20.77
CA GLY A 240 21.23 20.05 21.36
C GLY A 240 19.75 20.07 21.04
N VAL A 241 18.99 19.19 21.67
CA VAL A 241 17.56 19.04 21.41
C VAL A 241 16.74 19.59 22.57
N THR A 242 15.86 20.54 22.29
CA THR A 242 14.70 20.86 23.15
C THR A 242 13.46 20.50 22.35
N GLU A 243 12.75 19.49 22.80
CA GLU A 243 11.51 19.04 22.13
C GLU A 243 10.39 20.02 22.47
N TRP A 244 9.76 20.61 21.46
CA TRP A 244 8.64 21.51 21.62
C TRP A 244 7.39 20.96 20.93
N TRP A 245 6.26 21.12 21.61
CA TRP A 245 4.93 20.82 21.10
C TRP A 245 4.02 22.03 21.25
N ILE A 246 3.22 22.31 20.23
CA ILE A 246 2.11 23.25 20.31
C ILE A 246 0.84 22.53 19.87
N LYS A 247 -0.18 22.53 20.70
CA LYS A 247 -1.40 21.77 20.48
C LYS A 247 -2.62 22.58 20.86
N PRO A 248 -3.64 22.70 19.97
CA PRO A 248 -4.98 23.10 20.37
C PRO A 248 -5.61 21.99 21.22
N ASP A 249 -6.58 22.33 22.06
CA ASP A 249 -7.30 21.35 22.88
C ASP A 249 -8.05 20.35 21.97
N TYR A 250 -8.55 20.83 20.83
CA TYR A 250 -9.22 20.02 19.80
C TYR A 250 -8.71 20.38 18.39
N ALA A 251 -8.71 19.41 17.50
CA ALA A 251 -8.40 19.66 16.09
C ALA A 251 -9.58 20.32 15.34
N CYS A 252 -10.81 20.23 15.87
CA CYS A 252 -11.99 20.87 15.35
C CYS A 252 -12.85 21.42 16.50
N TYR A 253 -13.31 22.66 16.36
CA TYR A 253 -14.23 23.31 17.28
C TYR A 253 -15.56 23.60 16.61
N HIS A 254 -16.66 23.54 17.36
CA HIS A 254 -17.93 24.04 16.88
C HIS A 254 -17.94 25.58 16.87
N PRO A 255 -18.63 26.22 15.92
CA PRO A 255 -18.77 27.66 15.93
C PRO A 255 -19.37 28.17 17.25
N GLY A 256 -18.73 29.22 17.80
CA GLY A 256 -19.11 29.77 19.09
C GLY A 256 -18.34 29.25 20.31
N GLU A 257 -17.63 28.13 20.18
CA GLU A 257 -16.70 27.68 21.22
C GLU A 257 -15.45 28.60 21.31
N THR A 258 -14.71 28.49 22.39
CA THR A 258 -13.41 29.16 22.57
C THR A 258 -12.27 28.14 22.47
N ALA A 259 -11.18 28.50 21.79
CA ALA A 259 -10.02 27.65 21.64
C ALA A 259 -8.91 28.03 22.60
N SER A 260 -8.12 27.07 23.04
CA SER A 260 -6.88 27.28 23.80
C SER A 260 -5.76 26.46 23.20
N LEU A 261 -4.54 26.97 23.30
CA LEU A 261 -3.32 26.30 22.89
C LEU A 261 -2.52 25.89 24.12
N THR A 262 -1.94 24.70 24.09
CA THR A 262 -0.95 24.25 25.07
C THR A 262 0.40 24.18 24.37
N VAL A 263 1.39 24.87 24.90
CA VAL A 263 2.79 24.81 24.49
C VAL A 263 3.55 24.03 25.56
N GLN A 264 4.25 22.99 25.15
CA GLN A 264 5.06 22.15 26.05
C GLN A 264 6.47 22.05 25.49
N GLY A 265 7.45 22.20 26.39
CA GLY A 265 8.86 22.05 26.07
C GLY A 265 9.55 21.09 27.03
N GLU A 266 10.48 20.29 26.48
CA GLU A 266 11.33 19.41 27.24
C GLU A 266 12.77 19.44 26.71
N ALA A 267 13.72 19.82 27.53
CA ALA A 267 15.13 19.84 27.18
C ALA A 267 15.71 18.44 27.30
N LEU A 268 16.19 17.90 26.19
CA LEU A 268 16.81 16.58 26.09
C LEU A 268 18.33 16.68 25.95
N GLY A 269 18.85 17.83 25.54
CA GLY A 269 20.28 18.07 25.33
C GLY A 269 21.08 18.24 26.63
N ALA A 270 22.40 18.10 26.53
CA ALA A 270 23.31 18.12 27.66
C ALA A 270 23.41 19.52 28.32
N THR A 271 23.26 20.58 27.55
CA THR A 271 23.34 21.99 27.97
C THR A 271 22.17 22.78 27.43
N PRO A 272 20.97 22.61 28.02
CA PRO A 272 19.79 23.26 27.50
C PRO A 272 19.79 24.75 27.75
N SER A 273 19.46 25.55 26.75
CA SER A 273 19.03 26.94 26.95
C SER A 273 17.75 26.97 27.76
N ARG A 274 17.75 27.72 28.86
CA ARG A 274 16.65 27.74 29.82
C ARG A 274 15.63 28.82 29.56
N ARG A 275 15.99 29.87 28.82
CA ARG A 275 15.10 30.99 28.49
C ARG A 275 14.76 30.94 27.04
N TRP A 276 13.48 30.86 26.76
CA TRP A 276 12.93 30.84 25.42
C TRP A 276 11.92 31.96 25.24
N ARG A 277 11.84 32.46 24.01
CA ARG A 277 10.81 33.42 23.60
C ARG A 277 9.98 32.77 22.53
N LEU A 278 8.67 32.74 22.71
CA LEU A 278 7.68 32.30 21.76
C LEU A 278 7.01 33.50 21.10
N ALA A 279 7.18 33.66 19.78
CA ALA A 279 6.37 34.53 18.97
C ALA A 279 5.26 33.70 18.31
N LEU A 280 4.02 33.94 18.69
CA LEU A 280 2.86 33.18 18.25
C LEU A 280 1.98 34.02 17.33
N GLN A 281 1.56 33.44 16.21
CA GLN A 281 0.57 34.02 15.29
C GLN A 281 -0.50 32.99 14.98
N VAL A 282 -1.75 33.44 15.01
CA VAL A 282 -2.91 32.62 14.61
C VAL A 282 -3.70 33.41 13.56
N SER A 283 -4.02 32.76 12.45
CA SER A 283 -4.83 33.34 11.37
C SER A 283 -6.01 32.43 11.03
N LEU A 284 -7.11 33.04 10.56
CA LEU A 284 -8.24 32.36 9.91
C LEU A 284 -8.17 32.68 8.42
N GLY A 285 -7.84 31.70 7.59
CA GLY A 285 -7.39 31.99 6.24
C GLY A 285 -6.17 32.90 6.28
N ASP A 286 -6.22 34.06 5.58
CA ASP A 286 -5.16 35.04 5.56
C ASP A 286 -5.34 36.16 6.61
N ALA A 287 -6.48 36.16 7.33
CA ALA A 287 -6.78 37.22 8.31
C ALA A 287 -6.15 36.88 9.66
N PRO A 288 -5.31 37.76 10.25
CA PRO A 288 -4.78 37.55 11.58
C PRO A 288 -5.91 37.62 12.64
N VAL A 289 -5.92 36.64 13.54
CA VAL A 289 -6.88 36.52 14.65
C VAL A 289 -6.23 36.85 15.99
N PHE A 290 -4.99 36.40 16.16
CA PHE A 290 -4.24 36.59 17.39
C PHE A 290 -2.74 36.64 17.10
N GLY A 291 -2.03 37.48 17.84
CA GLY A 291 -0.58 37.55 17.89
C GLY A 291 -0.11 37.88 19.30
N GLY A 292 0.96 37.24 19.73
CA GLY A 292 1.53 37.47 21.07
C GLY A 292 2.95 36.98 21.18
N GLU A 293 3.71 37.58 22.12
CA GLU A 293 5.03 37.15 22.52
C GLU A 293 4.98 36.67 23.98
N PHE A 294 5.65 35.56 24.25
CA PHE A 294 5.68 34.93 25.58
C PHE A 294 7.09 34.50 25.91
N ASP A 295 7.55 34.89 27.08
CA ASP A 295 8.80 34.35 27.65
C ASP A 295 8.49 33.01 28.34
N ILE A 296 9.30 31.99 28.08
CA ILE A 296 9.16 30.66 28.64
C ILE A 296 10.48 30.26 29.31
N ASP A 297 10.45 30.04 30.62
CA ASP A 297 11.57 29.52 31.36
C ASP A 297 11.40 28.03 31.60
N LEU A 298 12.37 27.22 31.14
CA LEU A 298 12.43 25.81 31.47
C LEU A 298 12.73 25.63 32.96
N GLN A 299 11.97 24.77 33.63
CA GLN A 299 12.17 24.41 35.02
C GLN A 299 13.54 23.71 35.21
N PRO A 300 14.05 23.53 36.46
CA PRO A 300 15.31 22.82 36.68
C PRO A 300 15.39 21.40 36.13
N ASP A 301 14.26 20.72 35.98
CA ASP A 301 14.12 19.40 35.34
C ASP A 301 14.09 19.43 33.82
N GLY A 302 14.11 20.61 33.21
CA GLY A 302 14.11 20.80 31.76
C GLY A 302 12.74 20.98 31.14
N ALA A 303 11.66 20.91 31.90
CA ALA A 303 10.28 20.99 31.37
C ALA A 303 9.71 22.42 31.42
N ALA A 304 8.77 22.70 30.52
CA ALA A 304 7.91 23.87 30.55
C ALA A 304 6.53 23.56 30.01
N THR A 305 5.50 24.22 30.56
CA THR A 305 4.13 24.17 30.00
C THR A 305 3.51 25.56 30.12
N LEU A 306 2.97 26.04 29.00
CA LEU A 306 2.25 27.28 28.88
C LEU A 306 0.90 27.06 28.23
N ARG A 307 -0.17 27.60 28.85
CA ARG A 307 -1.51 27.58 28.27
C ARG A 307 -1.92 28.97 27.81
N ILE A 308 -2.35 29.06 26.53
CA ILE A 308 -2.69 30.33 25.89
C ILE A 308 -4.16 30.26 25.41
N PRO A 309 -5.10 30.95 26.07
CA PRO A 309 -6.46 31.07 25.55
C PRO A 309 -6.47 32.00 24.35
N LEU A 310 -7.17 31.61 23.28
CA LEU A 310 -7.36 32.46 22.12
C LEU A 310 -8.59 33.38 22.33
N PRO A 311 -8.54 34.66 21.92
CA PRO A 311 -9.65 35.59 22.12
C PRO A 311 -10.78 35.29 21.14
N GLY A 312 -12.02 35.49 21.60
CA GLY A 312 -13.22 35.41 20.80
C GLY A 312 -13.72 34.01 20.55
N ALA A 313 -14.86 33.93 19.93
CA ALA A 313 -15.51 32.68 19.54
C ALA A 313 -14.97 32.17 18.21
N VAL A 314 -14.76 30.84 18.12
CA VAL A 314 -14.32 30.17 16.89
C VAL A 314 -15.40 30.35 15.80
N LYS A 315 -14.97 30.74 14.60
CA LYS A 315 -15.80 30.87 13.39
C LYS A 315 -15.48 29.70 12.44
N PRO A 316 -16.38 29.36 11.50
CA PRO A 316 -16.07 28.35 10.47
C PRO A 316 -14.82 28.70 9.66
N GLY A 317 -14.00 27.70 9.34
CA GLY A 317 -12.79 27.81 8.52
C GLY A 317 -11.53 27.26 9.19
N LEU A 318 -10.44 27.24 8.43
CA LEU A 318 -9.14 26.74 8.87
C LEU A 318 -8.34 27.82 9.61
N TYR A 319 -8.01 27.54 10.86
CA TYR A 319 -7.10 28.33 11.68
C TYR A 319 -5.68 27.77 11.53
N ARG A 320 -4.74 28.63 11.10
CA ARG A 320 -3.32 28.31 11.02
C ARG A 320 -2.56 28.95 12.17
N ILE A 321 -1.68 28.18 12.80
CA ILE A 321 -0.87 28.57 13.93
C ILE A 321 0.58 28.51 13.49
N SER A 322 1.29 29.63 13.63
CA SER A 322 2.74 29.76 13.42
C SER A 322 3.38 30.14 14.74
N ALA A 323 4.31 29.32 15.23
CA ALA A 323 4.98 29.50 16.52
C ALA A 323 6.50 29.47 16.31
N ALA A 324 7.13 30.63 16.43
CA ALA A 324 8.58 30.77 16.39
C ALA A 324 9.10 30.80 17.83
N LEU A 325 9.84 29.76 18.19
CA LEU A 325 10.54 29.67 19.49
C LEU A 325 12.00 29.97 19.26
N SER A 326 12.57 30.87 20.05
CA SER A 326 14.00 31.25 19.99
C SER A 326 14.57 31.36 21.38
N HIS A 327 15.89 31.22 21.49
CA HIS A 327 16.60 31.40 22.76
C HIS A 327 17.85 32.28 22.56
N ASP A 328 18.39 32.81 23.69
CA ASP A 328 19.45 33.82 23.70
C ASP A 328 20.77 33.32 23.04
N ASP A 329 21.01 31.99 23.03
CA ASP A 329 22.21 31.39 22.42
C ASP A 329 22.15 31.32 20.86
N GLY A 330 21.10 31.91 20.23
CA GLY A 330 20.97 32.08 18.80
C GLY A 330 20.30 30.89 18.06
N GLY A 331 19.79 29.91 18.83
CA GLY A 331 19.01 28.82 18.31
C GLY A 331 17.51 29.09 18.26
N GLY A 332 16.78 28.28 17.52
CA GLY A 332 15.33 28.39 17.49
C GLY A 332 14.70 27.25 16.72
N ILE A 333 13.38 27.12 16.86
CA ILE A 333 12.54 26.20 16.10
C ILE A 333 11.26 26.90 15.69
N HIS A 334 10.75 26.56 14.53
CA HIS A 334 9.47 27.05 14.04
C HIS A 334 8.50 25.88 13.93
N LEU A 335 7.36 25.99 14.61
CA LEU A 335 6.32 24.98 14.61
C LEU A 335 5.11 25.50 13.85
N GLN A 336 4.55 24.64 13.02
CA GLN A 336 3.28 24.84 12.35
C GLN A 336 2.24 23.91 12.98
N GLN A 337 1.05 24.44 13.20
CA GLN A 337 -0.09 23.70 13.72
C GLN A 337 -1.37 24.31 13.17
N GLY A 338 -2.51 23.66 13.35
CA GLY A 338 -3.77 24.20 12.95
C GLY A 338 -4.96 23.51 13.63
N PHE A 339 -6.11 24.12 13.50
CA PHE A 339 -7.39 23.54 13.85
C PHE A 339 -8.50 24.09 12.98
N TRP A 340 -9.59 23.36 12.87
CA TRP A 340 -10.78 23.82 12.17
C TRP A 340 -11.80 24.43 13.12
N GLY A 341 -12.39 25.57 12.75
CA GLY A 341 -13.75 25.85 13.13
C GLY A 341 -14.64 25.10 12.15
N ARG A 342 -15.52 24.23 12.66
CA ARG A 342 -16.35 23.36 11.82
C ARG A 342 -17.10 24.18 10.78
N ASP A 343 -16.95 23.78 9.52
CA ASP A 343 -17.53 24.44 8.36
C ASP A 343 -18.45 23.46 7.62
N ASP A 344 -19.72 23.47 8.01
CA ASP A 344 -20.73 22.59 7.41
C ASP A 344 -21.03 22.97 5.95
N ALA A 345 -20.79 24.23 5.54
CA ALA A 345 -20.94 24.65 4.14
C ALA A 345 -19.83 24.03 3.26
N LEU A 346 -18.61 24.00 3.75
CA LEU A 346 -17.50 23.29 3.09
C LEU A 346 -17.77 21.78 2.99
N LEU A 347 -18.24 21.16 4.06
CA LEU A 347 -18.58 19.72 4.07
C LEU A 347 -19.72 19.38 3.11
N ALA A 348 -20.66 20.28 2.90
CA ALA A 348 -21.80 20.13 1.99
C ALA A 348 -21.47 20.52 0.53
N ARG A 349 -20.24 20.94 0.22
CA ARG A 349 -19.86 21.42 -1.11
C ARG A 349 -19.81 20.27 -2.13
N GLY A 350 -20.37 20.51 -3.33
CA GLY A 350 -20.38 19.57 -4.45
C GLY A 350 -21.42 18.47 -4.30
N GLU A 351 -21.30 17.45 -5.16
CA GLU A 351 -22.15 16.27 -5.14
C GLU A 351 -21.42 15.08 -4.52
N ARG A 352 -22.17 14.10 -4.02
CA ARG A 352 -21.60 12.82 -3.60
C ARG A 352 -21.19 12.03 -4.82
N ILE A 353 -20.11 11.29 -4.69
CA ILE A 353 -19.76 10.27 -5.68
C ILE A 353 -20.82 9.16 -5.69
N ALA A 354 -21.04 8.59 -6.87
CA ALA A 354 -21.92 7.44 -7.08
C ALA A 354 -21.12 6.26 -7.61
N ALA A 355 -21.61 5.05 -7.38
CA ALA A 355 -21.04 3.83 -7.97
C ALA A 355 -21.76 3.52 -9.27
N GLY A 356 -21.01 3.41 -10.36
CA GLY A 356 -21.49 2.83 -11.63
C GLY A 356 -21.26 1.32 -11.65
N ARG A 357 -21.29 0.71 -12.83
CA ARG A 357 -20.94 -0.71 -13.00
C ARG A 357 -19.42 -0.95 -12.91
N ASP A 358 -18.63 -0.09 -13.51
CA ASP A 358 -17.18 -0.28 -13.65
C ASP A 358 -16.37 0.83 -12.95
N TYR A 359 -16.90 2.04 -12.86
CA TYR A 359 -16.19 3.21 -12.31
C TYR A 359 -17.06 3.94 -11.29
N LEU A 360 -16.39 4.65 -10.38
CA LEU A 360 -17.02 5.69 -9.59
C LEU A 360 -17.40 6.87 -10.51
N GLN A 361 -18.38 7.64 -10.11
CA GLN A 361 -18.89 8.80 -10.86
C GLN A 361 -18.95 10.04 -9.96
N ARG A 362 -18.54 11.18 -10.50
CA ARG A 362 -18.66 12.49 -9.88
C ARG A 362 -19.32 13.46 -10.84
N ASP A 363 -20.35 14.17 -10.40
CA ASP A 363 -21.09 15.13 -11.22
C ASP A 363 -21.56 14.50 -12.56
N GLY A 364 -22.01 13.25 -12.52
CA GLY A 364 -22.47 12.49 -13.69
C GLY A 364 -21.35 12.04 -14.64
N LYS A 365 -20.09 12.28 -14.32
CA LYS A 365 -18.92 11.87 -15.13
C LYS A 365 -18.18 10.73 -14.47
N THR A 366 -17.58 9.90 -15.29
CA THR A 366 -16.69 8.84 -14.81
C THR A 366 -15.47 9.42 -14.10
N MET A 367 -15.17 8.89 -12.93
CA MET A 367 -14.03 9.27 -12.11
C MET A 367 -13.12 8.06 -11.87
N PRO A 368 -12.12 7.84 -12.74
CA PRO A 368 -11.07 6.88 -12.45
C PRO A 368 -10.32 7.27 -11.17
N VAL A 369 -10.05 6.29 -10.32
CA VAL A 369 -9.39 6.52 -9.03
C VAL A 369 -7.89 6.62 -9.24
N VAL A 370 -7.32 7.77 -8.89
CA VAL A 370 -5.88 7.95 -8.67
C VAL A 370 -5.74 8.32 -7.20
N GLY A 371 -5.46 7.32 -6.39
CA GLY A 371 -5.57 7.42 -4.95
C GLY A 371 -4.26 7.33 -4.21
N MET A 372 -4.30 7.77 -2.95
CA MET A 372 -3.21 7.64 -2.00
C MET A 372 -3.74 7.23 -0.64
N THR A 373 -3.14 6.22 -0.02
CA THR A 373 -3.36 5.97 1.40
C THR A 373 -2.58 7.01 2.19
N TYR A 374 -3.23 7.62 3.16
CA TYR A 374 -2.66 8.73 3.93
C TYR A 374 -2.56 8.40 5.40
N MET A 375 -1.38 8.59 5.91
CA MET A 375 -1.05 8.81 7.32
C MET A 375 -0.16 10.04 7.37
N ALA A 376 -0.25 10.83 8.44
CA ALA A 376 0.46 12.11 8.52
C ALA A 376 1.97 11.93 8.44
N SER A 377 2.64 12.79 7.70
CA SER A 377 4.09 12.70 7.49
C SER A 377 4.92 12.94 8.76
N ASP A 378 4.35 13.58 9.79
CA ASP A 378 5.03 13.86 11.05
C ASP A 378 4.86 12.76 12.12
N VAL A 379 3.67 12.15 12.22
CA VAL A 379 3.34 11.22 13.33
C VAL A 379 2.72 9.90 12.87
N HIS A 380 2.63 9.68 11.56
CA HIS A 380 2.12 8.46 10.94
C HIS A 380 0.77 8.01 11.53
N ARG A 381 0.72 6.77 12.04
CA ARG A 381 -0.50 6.14 12.55
C ARG A 381 -1.11 6.86 13.76
N LYS A 382 -0.34 7.74 14.43
CA LYS A 382 -0.84 8.54 15.56
C LYS A 382 -1.57 9.83 15.16
N PHE A 383 -1.83 10.06 13.90
CA PHE A 383 -2.37 11.33 13.42
C PHE A 383 -3.73 11.74 14.03
N LEU A 384 -4.54 10.77 14.47
CA LEU A 384 -5.79 11.07 15.17
C LEU A 384 -5.61 11.36 16.67
N GLN A 385 -4.53 10.84 17.30
CA GLN A 385 -4.17 11.11 18.69
C GLN A 385 -3.33 12.39 18.82
N LEU A 386 -2.51 12.66 17.83
CA LEU A 386 -1.61 13.80 17.75
C LEU A 386 -1.89 14.63 16.47
N PRO A 387 -3.11 15.19 16.35
CA PRO A 387 -3.51 15.87 15.13
C PRO A 387 -2.67 17.12 14.88
N ASN A 388 -2.18 17.27 13.63
CA ASN A 388 -1.55 18.48 13.13
C ASN A 388 -2.20 18.86 11.81
N VAL A 389 -3.21 19.72 11.86
CA VAL A 389 -4.00 20.10 10.70
C VAL A 389 -3.16 20.87 9.67
N ALA A 390 -2.12 21.60 10.10
CA ALA A 390 -1.24 22.31 9.16
C ALA A 390 -0.41 21.35 8.31
N VAL A 391 0.04 20.23 8.87
CA VAL A 391 0.71 19.16 8.12
C VAL A 391 -0.26 18.51 7.15
N TRP A 392 -1.47 18.19 7.60
CA TRP A 392 -2.49 17.60 6.72
C TRP A 392 -2.86 18.51 5.55
N ASP A 393 -3.01 19.81 5.80
CA ASP A 393 -3.34 20.82 4.78
C ASP A 393 -2.22 20.90 3.71
N ALA A 394 -0.97 20.92 4.13
CA ALA A 394 0.19 20.95 3.22
C ALA A 394 0.35 19.65 2.40
N ASP A 395 0.20 18.51 3.05
CA ASP A 395 0.28 17.19 2.40
C ASP A 395 -0.85 17.04 1.36
N MET A 396 -2.10 17.36 1.75
CA MET A 396 -3.27 17.24 0.86
C MET A 396 -3.24 18.24 -0.29
N ALA A 397 -2.71 19.45 -0.08
CA ALA A 397 -2.47 20.40 -1.17
C ALA A 397 -1.50 19.83 -2.20
N THR A 398 -0.43 19.17 -1.75
CA THR A 398 0.55 18.52 -2.61
C THR A 398 -0.07 17.35 -3.37
N LEU A 399 -0.83 16.50 -2.68
CA LEU A 399 -1.52 15.35 -3.27
C LEU A 399 -2.51 15.77 -4.35
N ALA A 400 -3.35 16.78 -4.08
CA ALA A 400 -4.27 17.33 -5.07
C ALA A 400 -3.50 17.93 -6.27
N GLY A 401 -2.37 18.60 -5.99
CA GLY A 401 -1.50 19.20 -7.02
C GLY A 401 -0.87 18.18 -7.97
N ILE A 402 -0.65 16.95 -7.55
CA ILE A 402 -0.17 15.85 -8.42
C ILE A 402 -1.31 14.99 -8.99
N GLY A 403 -2.56 15.44 -8.88
CA GLY A 403 -3.71 14.79 -9.51
C GLY A 403 -4.33 13.64 -8.72
N VAL A 404 -3.99 13.47 -7.45
CA VAL A 404 -4.72 12.55 -6.55
C VAL A 404 -6.15 13.06 -6.39
N ASN A 405 -7.13 12.17 -6.52
CA ASN A 405 -8.55 12.49 -6.37
C ASN A 405 -9.25 11.69 -5.27
N TYR A 406 -8.53 10.75 -4.65
CA TYR A 406 -9.05 9.82 -3.66
C TYR A 406 -8.03 9.59 -2.55
N LEU A 407 -8.39 9.88 -1.31
CA LEU A 407 -7.62 9.58 -0.11
C LEU A 407 -8.23 8.41 0.63
N ARG A 408 -7.40 7.42 0.97
CA ARG A 408 -7.76 6.37 1.91
C ARG A 408 -7.05 6.61 3.23
N THR A 409 -7.79 6.54 4.33
CA THR A 409 -7.26 6.64 5.69
C THR A 409 -8.15 5.87 6.66
N GLY A 410 -7.82 5.84 7.94
CA GLY A 410 -8.66 5.18 8.92
C GLY A 410 -8.00 4.90 10.24
N VAL A 411 -8.59 4.00 10.99
CA VAL A 411 -8.06 3.48 12.25
C VAL A 411 -7.34 2.17 11.95
N TRP A 412 -6.03 2.23 11.81
CA TRP A 412 -5.19 1.08 11.43
C TRP A 412 -4.72 0.25 12.62
N SER A 413 -4.62 0.89 13.79
CA SER A 413 -4.16 0.30 15.03
C SER A 413 -4.60 1.17 16.21
N ALA A 414 -4.47 0.65 17.40
CA ALA A 414 -4.68 1.42 18.63
C ALA A 414 -6.10 2.02 18.78
N TRP A 415 -7.15 1.27 18.39
CA TRP A 415 -8.55 1.74 18.59
C TRP A 415 -8.83 2.17 20.00
N ARG A 416 -8.29 1.45 21.00
CA ARG A 416 -8.51 1.77 22.40
C ARG A 416 -7.95 3.13 22.81
N GLN A 417 -6.98 3.66 22.10
CA GLN A 417 -6.47 5.01 22.31
C GLN A 417 -7.42 6.09 21.80
N LEU A 418 -8.35 5.74 20.91
CA LEU A 418 -9.38 6.64 20.40
C LEU A 418 -10.68 6.59 21.22
N MET A 419 -10.73 5.72 22.22
CA MET A 419 -11.92 5.45 23.03
C MET A 419 -11.64 5.69 24.50
N PHE A 420 -12.69 6.01 25.26
CA PHE A 420 -12.65 6.02 26.72
C PHE A 420 -13.16 4.71 27.31
N VAL A 421 -14.00 3.98 26.61
CA VAL A 421 -14.38 2.58 26.84
C VAL A 421 -14.68 1.91 25.48
N ASP A 422 -14.67 0.59 25.44
CA ASP A 422 -14.86 -0.18 24.22
C ASP A 422 -16.15 0.23 23.46
N GLY A 423 -16.00 0.56 22.19
CA GLY A 423 -17.06 1.04 21.32
C GLY A 423 -17.49 2.49 21.50
N HIS A 424 -16.91 3.23 22.45
CA HIS A 424 -17.23 4.64 22.71
C HIS A 424 -16.04 5.55 22.40
N ALA A 425 -16.04 6.14 21.21
CA ALA A 425 -15.01 7.07 20.77
C ALA A 425 -14.98 8.33 21.65
N SER A 426 -13.77 8.82 21.96
CA SER A 426 -13.57 10.07 22.68
C SER A 426 -13.92 11.27 21.78
N GLU A 427 -14.41 12.35 22.38
CA GLU A 427 -14.73 13.57 21.63
C GLU A 427 -13.49 14.14 20.93
N ALA A 428 -12.31 14.03 21.53
CA ALA A 428 -11.06 14.47 20.91
C ALA A 428 -10.76 13.70 19.60
N ALA A 429 -10.97 12.39 19.60
CA ALA A 429 -10.81 11.56 18.40
C ALA A 429 -11.84 11.88 17.33
N LEU A 430 -13.10 12.05 17.71
CA LEU A 430 -14.17 12.43 16.77
C LEU A 430 -13.88 13.79 16.12
N ARG A 431 -13.40 14.77 16.88
CA ARG A 431 -13.02 16.09 16.38
C ARG A 431 -11.74 16.05 15.53
N ALA A 432 -10.84 15.11 15.75
CA ALA A 432 -9.70 14.87 14.86
C ALA A 432 -10.18 14.31 13.51
N ILE A 433 -11.13 13.38 13.50
CA ILE A 433 -11.75 12.86 12.28
C ILE A 433 -12.51 13.98 11.54
N ASP A 434 -13.29 14.81 12.25
CA ASP A 434 -13.95 15.97 11.65
C ASP A 434 -12.95 16.89 10.94
N ALA A 435 -11.83 17.22 11.61
CA ALA A 435 -10.78 18.08 11.07
C ALA A 435 -10.12 17.46 9.84
N PHE A 436 -9.88 16.15 9.87
CA PHE A 436 -9.29 15.44 8.73
C PHE A 436 -10.20 15.50 7.50
N ILE A 437 -11.48 15.19 7.66
CA ILE A 437 -12.48 15.22 6.57
C ILE A 437 -12.66 16.65 6.04
N LEU A 438 -12.66 17.67 6.91
CA LEU A 438 -12.68 19.08 6.50
C LEU A 438 -11.45 19.43 5.65
N THR A 439 -10.27 18.97 6.04
CA THR A 439 -9.03 19.22 5.30
C THR A 439 -9.07 18.55 3.93
N ALA A 440 -9.54 17.29 3.84
CA ALA A 440 -9.72 16.61 2.55
C ALA A 440 -10.74 17.35 1.65
N ALA A 441 -11.86 17.80 2.22
CA ALA A 441 -12.87 18.55 1.50
C ALA A 441 -12.36 19.92 1.01
N GLN A 442 -11.44 20.56 1.73
CA GLN A 442 -10.79 21.82 1.33
C GLN A 442 -10.03 21.66 0.00
N HIS A 443 -9.41 20.50 -0.20
CA HIS A 443 -8.60 20.17 -1.38
C HIS A 443 -9.35 19.35 -2.44
N ASP A 444 -10.67 19.26 -2.35
CA ASP A 444 -11.54 18.51 -3.27
C ASP A 444 -11.22 17.01 -3.38
N LEU A 445 -10.62 16.41 -2.34
CA LEU A 445 -10.28 14.99 -2.26
C LEU A 445 -11.47 14.17 -1.72
N GLU A 446 -11.78 13.05 -2.36
CA GLU A 446 -12.70 12.06 -1.79
C GLU A 446 -12.00 11.31 -0.65
N CYS A 447 -12.60 11.30 0.53
CA CYS A 447 -12.07 10.63 1.71
C CYS A 447 -12.77 9.30 1.94
N CYS A 448 -12.03 8.20 1.80
CA CYS A 448 -12.45 6.87 2.23
C CYS A 448 -11.91 6.60 3.62
N PHE A 449 -12.79 6.50 4.61
CA PHE A 449 -12.40 6.29 6.00
C PHE A 449 -12.70 4.86 6.47
N THR A 450 -11.66 4.14 6.90
CA THR A 450 -11.72 2.76 7.36
C THR A 450 -11.95 2.68 8.87
N PHE A 451 -12.93 1.86 9.31
CA PHE A 451 -13.29 1.74 10.73
C PHE A 451 -12.48 0.69 11.48
N PHE A 452 -12.23 -0.48 10.88
CA PHE A 452 -11.57 -1.61 11.52
C PHE A 452 -10.40 -2.12 10.67
N ALA A 453 -9.57 -2.99 11.25
CA ALA A 453 -8.52 -3.68 10.51
C ALA A 453 -8.41 -5.14 10.95
N PHE A 454 -8.18 -6.04 10.00
CA PHE A 454 -7.91 -7.47 10.11
C PHE A 454 -9.08 -8.30 10.65
N THR A 455 -9.52 -8.07 11.86
CA THR A 455 -10.78 -8.59 12.42
C THR A 455 -11.53 -7.43 13.05
N PRO A 456 -12.87 -7.39 12.96
CA PRO A 456 -13.64 -6.43 13.74
C PRO A 456 -13.38 -6.63 15.22
N GLU A 457 -13.54 -5.58 16.00
CA GLU A 457 -13.36 -5.67 17.45
C GLU A 457 -14.53 -6.41 18.09
N ALA A 458 -14.22 -7.39 18.93
CA ALA A 458 -15.23 -8.13 19.70
C ALA A 458 -15.82 -7.32 20.86
N TRP A 459 -15.02 -6.42 21.43
CA TRP A 459 -15.35 -5.51 22.55
C TRP A 459 -16.20 -6.21 23.65
N GLU A 460 -17.48 -5.89 23.72
CA GLU A 460 -18.40 -6.39 24.76
C GLU A 460 -18.80 -7.87 24.59
N GLY A 461 -18.43 -8.49 23.47
CA GLY A 461 -18.77 -9.86 23.12
C GLY A 461 -17.58 -10.81 23.11
N ALA A 462 -17.82 -12.03 22.64
CA ALA A 462 -16.81 -13.06 22.50
C ALA A 462 -16.38 -13.32 21.06
N ASN A 463 -17.31 -13.21 20.10
CA ASN A 463 -17.03 -13.44 18.69
C ASN A 463 -17.20 -12.12 17.90
N PRO A 464 -16.19 -11.67 17.12
CA PRO A 464 -16.25 -10.38 16.45
C PRO A 464 -17.33 -10.29 15.37
N TYR A 465 -17.69 -11.40 14.73
CA TYR A 465 -18.65 -11.44 13.62
C TYR A 465 -20.04 -11.90 14.03
N LEU A 466 -20.16 -12.81 15.01
CA LEU A 466 -21.38 -13.55 15.28
C LEU A 466 -22.05 -13.19 16.61
N ASP A 467 -21.29 -12.66 17.59
CA ASP A 467 -21.88 -12.23 18.85
C ASP A 467 -22.67 -10.91 18.67
N PRO A 468 -23.98 -10.91 18.96
CA PRO A 468 -24.79 -9.69 18.82
C PRO A 468 -24.28 -8.50 19.65
N ARG A 469 -23.60 -8.75 20.78
CA ARG A 469 -23.03 -7.70 21.63
C ARG A 469 -21.86 -7.02 20.92
N SER A 470 -20.99 -7.80 20.28
CA SER A 470 -19.87 -7.29 19.49
C SER A 470 -20.38 -6.43 18.32
N ARG A 471 -21.36 -6.93 17.56
CA ARG A 471 -21.98 -6.21 16.45
C ARG A 471 -22.67 -4.90 16.91
N ALA A 472 -23.32 -4.92 18.07
CA ALA A 472 -23.95 -3.72 18.64
C ALA A 472 -22.91 -2.65 19.02
N ALA A 473 -21.79 -3.05 19.61
CA ALA A 473 -20.70 -2.15 19.97
C ALA A 473 -20.00 -1.57 18.72
N GLN A 474 -19.75 -2.38 17.70
CA GLN A 474 -19.23 -1.93 16.40
C GLN A 474 -20.14 -0.90 15.74
N LYS A 475 -21.46 -1.15 15.71
CA LYS A 475 -22.45 -0.20 15.17
C LYS A 475 -22.49 1.09 15.96
N ARG A 476 -22.31 1.06 17.27
CA ARG A 476 -22.26 2.26 18.13
C ARG A 476 -21.07 3.13 17.76
N PHE A 477 -19.89 2.52 17.58
CA PHE A 477 -18.68 3.22 17.14
C PHE A 477 -18.87 3.87 15.76
N ILE A 478 -19.35 3.10 14.77
CA ILE A 478 -19.64 3.60 13.43
C ILE A 478 -20.63 4.78 13.48
N ARG A 479 -21.72 4.66 14.24
CA ARG A 479 -22.74 5.72 14.35
C ARG A 479 -22.18 7.00 14.95
N ALA A 480 -21.25 6.92 15.90
CA ALA A 480 -20.61 8.08 16.50
C ALA A 480 -19.84 8.91 15.46
N ILE A 481 -19.20 8.24 14.47
CA ILE A 481 -18.45 8.89 13.40
C ILE A 481 -19.38 9.33 12.27
N VAL A 482 -20.14 8.40 11.70
CA VAL A 482 -20.99 8.65 10.52
C VAL A 482 -22.09 9.69 10.81
N GLY A 483 -22.65 9.67 12.02
CA GLY A 483 -23.68 10.62 12.45
C GLY A 483 -23.24 12.10 12.40
N ARG A 484 -21.94 12.36 12.52
CA ARG A 484 -21.38 13.73 12.40
C ARG A 484 -21.23 14.18 10.95
N HIS A 485 -21.33 13.25 9.98
CA HIS A 485 -21.03 13.47 8.57
C HIS A 485 -22.19 13.16 7.61
N THR A 486 -23.42 13.12 8.10
CA THR A 486 -24.61 12.85 7.28
C THR A 486 -24.78 13.87 6.14
N GLY A 487 -24.40 15.13 6.35
CA GLY A 487 -24.41 16.21 5.37
C GLY A 487 -23.13 16.30 4.51
N THR A 488 -22.07 15.59 4.88
CA THR A 488 -20.77 15.68 4.19
C THR A 488 -20.85 15.00 2.82
N ARG A 489 -20.32 15.65 1.77
CA ARG A 489 -20.39 15.15 0.40
C ARG A 489 -19.19 14.27 0.02
N ARG A 490 -17.98 14.68 0.42
CA ARG A 490 -16.73 14.03 0.00
C ARG A 490 -16.19 13.03 1.03
N VAL A 491 -17.07 12.18 1.55
CA VAL A 491 -16.70 11.08 2.45
C VAL A 491 -17.48 9.83 2.13
N HIS A 492 -16.81 8.70 2.18
CA HIS A 492 -17.40 7.37 2.12
C HIS A 492 -16.65 6.43 3.06
N TRP A 493 -17.15 5.22 3.25
CA TRP A 493 -16.81 4.40 4.39
C TRP A 493 -16.28 3.04 3.97
N ASP A 494 -15.13 2.67 4.51
CA ASP A 494 -14.56 1.35 4.41
C ASP A 494 -14.77 0.62 5.74
N LEU A 495 -15.47 -0.52 5.69
CA LEU A 495 -15.87 -1.24 6.90
C LEU A 495 -14.65 -1.79 7.63
N ILE A 496 -13.68 -2.35 6.91
CA ILE A 496 -12.54 -3.03 7.51
C ILE A 496 -11.38 -3.14 6.50
N ASN A 497 -10.17 -2.92 6.98
CA ASN A 497 -8.94 -3.22 6.27
C ASN A 497 -8.60 -4.71 6.38
N GLU A 498 -8.41 -5.39 5.24
CA GLU A 498 -7.85 -6.74 5.11
C GLU A 498 -8.47 -7.80 6.04
N PRO A 499 -9.79 -8.03 5.91
CA PRO A 499 -10.51 -8.89 6.85
C PRO A 499 -10.00 -10.32 6.89
N SER A 500 -9.88 -10.86 8.09
CA SER A 500 -9.63 -12.27 8.40
C SER A 500 -10.75 -12.84 9.29
N LEU A 501 -10.94 -14.14 9.27
CA LEU A 501 -12.00 -14.86 9.97
C LEU A 501 -11.43 -16.06 10.74
N PHE A 502 -11.77 -16.30 11.95
CA PHE A 502 -12.51 -15.53 12.98
C PHE A 502 -11.54 -15.11 14.09
N ASP A 503 -10.37 -15.78 14.14
CA ASP A 503 -9.39 -15.65 15.21
C ASP A 503 -8.56 -14.36 15.05
N PRO A 504 -8.72 -13.36 15.91
CA PRO A 504 -7.96 -12.11 15.82
C PRO A 504 -6.45 -12.27 16.10
N ALA A 505 -6.03 -13.39 16.66
CA ALA A 505 -4.61 -13.68 16.85
C ALA A 505 -3.94 -14.24 15.58
N ARG A 506 -4.70 -14.51 14.52
CA ARG A 506 -4.22 -15.13 13.28
C ARG A 506 -4.69 -14.37 12.05
N ILE A 507 -4.18 -13.16 11.90
CA ILE A 507 -4.41 -12.32 10.71
C ILE A 507 -3.57 -12.80 9.52
N PHE A 508 -3.93 -12.38 8.31
CA PHE A 508 -3.27 -12.70 7.04
C PHE A 508 -3.21 -14.18 6.67
N VAL A 509 -4.13 -14.97 7.19
CA VAL A 509 -4.28 -16.40 6.84
C VAL A 509 -5.72 -16.70 6.48
N GLY A 510 -5.94 -17.87 5.90
CA GLY A 510 -7.31 -18.37 5.65
C GLY A 510 -8.11 -18.52 6.94
N PRO A 511 -9.40 -18.87 6.85
CA PRO A 511 -10.29 -18.94 8.00
C PRO A 511 -9.72 -19.79 9.14
N ARG A 512 -9.87 -19.28 10.37
CA ARG A 512 -9.51 -19.97 11.61
C ARG A 512 -10.68 -19.92 12.56
N SER A 513 -11.16 -21.09 12.95
CA SER A 513 -12.23 -21.21 13.93
C SER A 513 -11.78 -20.77 15.32
N LEU A 514 -12.60 -19.97 16.01
CA LEU A 514 -12.50 -19.73 17.44
C LEU A 514 -13.04 -20.90 18.26
N GLY A 515 -13.93 -21.71 17.67
CA GLY A 515 -14.59 -22.83 18.33
C GLY A 515 -15.55 -22.41 19.45
N ASP A 516 -15.95 -21.14 19.47
CA ASP A 516 -16.90 -20.63 20.46
C ASP A 516 -18.35 -21.06 20.14
N VAL A 517 -19.22 -20.82 21.08
CA VAL A 517 -20.64 -21.25 20.97
C VAL A 517 -21.33 -20.55 19.80
N PHE A 518 -21.03 -19.28 19.52
CA PHE A 518 -21.67 -18.52 18.45
C PHE A 518 -21.30 -19.08 17.07
N GLU A 519 -20.03 -19.42 16.88
CA GLU A 519 -19.55 -20.00 15.63
C GLU A 519 -20.10 -21.42 15.42
N VAL A 520 -20.04 -22.26 16.46
CA VAL A 520 -20.52 -23.62 16.37
C VAL A 520 -22.01 -23.65 16.06
N ASP A 521 -22.81 -22.84 16.74
CA ASP A 521 -24.27 -22.80 16.54
C ASP A 521 -24.62 -22.21 15.16
N ALA A 522 -23.92 -21.18 14.73
CA ALA A 522 -24.14 -20.60 13.40
C ALA A 522 -23.75 -21.58 12.28
N PHE A 523 -22.65 -22.31 12.41
CA PHE A 523 -22.25 -23.31 11.43
C PHE A 523 -23.23 -24.47 11.35
N ARG A 524 -23.73 -24.95 12.48
CA ARG A 524 -24.81 -25.95 12.52
C ARG A 524 -26.08 -25.46 11.83
N ALA A 525 -26.51 -24.24 12.15
CA ALA A 525 -27.70 -23.63 11.54
C ALA A 525 -27.53 -23.48 10.01
N TYR A 526 -26.35 -23.07 9.56
CA TYR A 526 -26.01 -22.93 8.13
C TYR A 526 -26.13 -24.26 7.38
N LEU A 527 -25.64 -25.35 7.96
CA LEU A 527 -25.76 -26.70 7.39
C LEU A 527 -27.18 -27.22 7.40
N GLN A 528 -27.87 -27.05 8.52
CA GLN A 528 -29.29 -27.48 8.67
C GLN A 528 -30.21 -26.76 7.68
N ALA A 529 -29.98 -25.50 7.40
CA ALA A 529 -30.74 -24.74 6.41
C ALA A 529 -30.55 -25.30 4.98
N ARG A 530 -29.40 -25.90 4.69
CA ARG A 530 -29.11 -26.53 3.39
C ARG A 530 -29.63 -27.96 3.32
N ASN A 531 -29.40 -28.72 4.35
CA ASN A 531 -29.96 -30.06 4.48
C ASN A 531 -30.09 -30.44 5.96
N PRO A 532 -31.31 -30.66 6.46
CA PRO A 532 -31.53 -31.00 7.85
C PRO A 532 -31.19 -32.46 8.22
N ASP A 533 -30.94 -33.32 7.23
CA ASP A 533 -30.60 -34.72 7.45
C ASP A 533 -29.11 -34.89 7.71
N ILE A 534 -28.73 -35.32 8.90
CA ILE A 534 -27.32 -35.57 9.26
C ILE A 534 -26.68 -36.66 8.39
N ALA A 535 -27.49 -37.63 7.89
CA ALA A 535 -26.98 -38.68 7.01
C ALA A 535 -26.46 -38.12 5.66
N HIS A 536 -27.04 -37.00 5.19
CA HIS A 536 -26.52 -36.29 4.04
C HIS A 536 -25.06 -35.84 4.27
N TRP A 537 -24.77 -35.22 5.42
CA TRP A 537 -23.45 -34.71 5.76
C TRP A 537 -22.46 -35.82 6.08
N GLN A 538 -22.94 -36.95 6.70
CA GLN A 538 -22.12 -38.15 6.84
C GLN A 538 -21.64 -38.65 5.48
N ALA A 539 -22.52 -38.73 4.50
CA ALA A 539 -22.20 -39.17 3.15
C ALA A 539 -21.32 -38.13 2.44
N ALA A 540 -21.63 -36.83 2.53
CA ALA A 540 -20.88 -35.76 1.89
C ALA A 540 -19.41 -35.70 2.36
N TRP A 541 -19.19 -35.81 3.66
CA TRP A 541 -17.88 -35.73 4.29
C TRP A 541 -17.16 -37.06 4.46
N ASP A 542 -17.77 -38.17 4.00
CA ASP A 542 -17.26 -39.53 4.18
C ASP A 542 -17.01 -39.89 5.67
N LEU A 543 -17.92 -39.50 6.51
CA LEU A 543 -17.89 -39.78 7.93
C LEU A 543 -18.90 -40.89 8.30
N SER A 544 -18.43 -41.86 9.10
CA SER A 544 -19.37 -42.87 9.62
C SER A 544 -20.30 -42.27 10.66
N PRO A 545 -21.50 -42.88 10.88
CA PRO A 545 -22.38 -42.48 11.97
C PRO A 545 -21.73 -42.53 13.37
N ALA A 546 -20.69 -43.30 13.55
CA ALA A 546 -19.91 -43.31 14.80
C ALA A 546 -19.04 -42.04 14.97
N ARG A 547 -18.58 -41.43 13.87
CA ARG A 547 -17.78 -40.19 13.90
C ARG A 547 -18.62 -38.94 13.85
N LEU A 548 -19.83 -39.00 13.26
CA LEU A 548 -20.77 -37.89 13.17
C LEU A 548 -22.18 -38.41 13.54
N PRO A 549 -22.44 -38.76 14.80
CA PRO A 549 -23.67 -39.41 15.19
C PRO A 549 -24.92 -38.51 15.11
N ASP A 550 -24.75 -37.23 15.39
CA ASP A 550 -25.83 -36.24 15.41
C ASP A 550 -25.32 -34.82 15.26
N TRP A 551 -26.21 -33.84 15.23
CA TRP A 551 -25.93 -32.42 15.11
C TRP A 551 -25.07 -31.85 16.25
N SER A 552 -25.09 -32.44 17.45
CA SER A 552 -24.26 -31.98 18.55
C SER A 552 -22.77 -32.23 18.32
N SER A 553 -22.46 -33.18 17.44
CA SER A 553 -21.09 -33.54 17.05
C SER A 553 -20.50 -32.66 15.94
N VAL A 554 -21.34 -31.88 15.26
CA VAL A 554 -20.89 -30.98 14.20
C VAL A 554 -20.15 -29.79 14.83
N ARG A 555 -18.94 -29.53 14.35
CA ARG A 555 -18.12 -28.37 14.72
C ARG A 555 -17.33 -27.84 13.52
N PRO A 556 -16.93 -26.58 13.53
CA PRO A 556 -15.99 -26.04 12.55
C PRO A 556 -14.66 -26.82 12.56
N PRO A 557 -14.14 -27.20 11.40
CA PRO A 557 -12.84 -27.85 11.31
C PRO A 557 -11.71 -26.83 11.37
N GLN A 558 -10.57 -27.23 11.91
CA GLN A 558 -9.32 -26.46 11.77
C GLN A 558 -8.58 -26.91 10.51
N PRO A 559 -7.84 -26.02 9.84
CA PRO A 559 -7.08 -26.37 8.64
C PRO A 559 -6.10 -27.52 8.86
N GLU A 560 -5.53 -27.62 10.04
CA GLU A 560 -4.56 -28.65 10.41
C GLU A 560 -5.18 -30.06 10.45
N GLU A 561 -6.50 -30.13 10.58
CA GLU A 561 -7.23 -31.41 10.59
C GLU A 561 -7.47 -31.97 9.19
N ILE A 562 -7.22 -31.19 8.15
CA ILE A 562 -7.65 -31.49 6.76
C ILE A 562 -6.50 -31.83 5.82
N GLY A 563 -5.25 -31.56 6.19
CA GLY A 563 -4.09 -31.85 5.35
C GLY A 563 -4.05 -30.98 4.07
N PHE A 564 -4.30 -29.72 4.19
CA PHE A 564 -4.58 -28.73 3.15
C PHE A 564 -3.51 -28.55 2.09
N ASN A 565 -2.26 -28.82 2.37
CA ASN A 565 -1.12 -28.58 1.50
C ASN A 565 -0.67 -29.79 0.72
N THR A 566 -1.53 -30.75 0.52
CA THR A 566 -1.15 -31.97 -0.16
C THR A 566 -1.27 -31.81 -1.67
N THR A 567 -0.22 -32.19 -2.37
CA THR A 567 -0.23 -32.48 -3.81
C THR A 567 -1.05 -33.74 -4.09
N GLU A 568 -1.29 -34.56 -3.06
CA GLU A 568 -2.19 -35.71 -3.10
C GLU A 568 -3.56 -35.30 -2.60
N ILE A 569 -4.54 -35.42 -3.46
CA ILE A 569 -5.90 -35.11 -3.13
C ILE A 569 -6.55 -36.40 -2.63
N ALA A 570 -6.80 -36.48 -1.35
CA ALA A 570 -7.78 -37.38 -0.77
C ALA A 570 -9.14 -36.67 -0.80
N PRO A 571 -10.00 -36.96 -1.79
CA PRO A 571 -11.13 -36.08 -2.11
C PRO A 571 -12.05 -35.81 -0.92
N LYS A 572 -12.27 -36.81 -0.10
CA LYS A 572 -13.26 -36.76 0.95
C LYS A 572 -12.79 -36.09 2.25
N GLN A 573 -11.49 -35.89 2.41
CA GLN A 573 -10.93 -35.23 3.60
C GLN A 573 -11.25 -33.71 3.64
N HIS A 574 -11.56 -33.13 2.47
CA HIS A 574 -11.81 -31.70 2.35
C HIS A 574 -13.31 -31.30 2.40
N GLY A 575 -14.23 -32.27 2.48
CA GLY A 575 -15.66 -32.00 2.41
C GLY A 575 -16.16 -31.03 3.48
N CYS A 576 -15.85 -31.29 4.74
CA CYS A 576 -16.24 -30.41 5.84
C CYS A 576 -15.59 -29.03 5.73
N TRP A 577 -14.35 -28.94 5.25
CA TRP A 577 -13.68 -27.66 5.03
C TRP A 577 -14.32 -26.85 3.91
N LEU A 578 -14.75 -27.49 2.82
CA LEU A 578 -15.46 -26.80 1.75
C LEU A 578 -16.71 -26.10 2.29
N ASP A 579 -17.54 -26.82 3.04
CA ASP A 579 -18.75 -26.24 3.63
C ASP A 579 -18.46 -25.17 4.67
N TYR A 580 -17.41 -25.35 5.46
CA TYR A 580 -16.97 -24.36 6.43
C TYR A 580 -16.42 -23.09 5.75
N ALA A 581 -15.61 -23.23 4.71
CA ALA A 581 -15.11 -22.10 3.95
C ALA A 581 -16.26 -21.28 3.29
N LEU A 582 -17.25 -21.96 2.72
CA LEU A 582 -18.46 -21.32 2.20
C LEU A 582 -19.29 -20.64 3.31
N PHE A 583 -19.38 -21.25 4.48
CA PHE A 583 -20.00 -20.65 5.66
C PHE A 583 -19.29 -19.34 6.06
N THR A 584 -17.97 -19.31 6.07
CA THR A 584 -17.21 -18.10 6.43
C THR A 584 -17.46 -16.96 5.45
N GLN A 585 -17.60 -17.25 4.15
CA GLN A 585 -17.97 -16.26 3.13
C GLN A 585 -19.36 -15.68 3.41
N ALA A 586 -20.34 -16.55 3.74
CA ALA A 586 -21.69 -16.11 4.06
C ALA A 586 -21.73 -15.24 5.33
N VAL A 587 -20.99 -15.60 6.38
CA VAL A 587 -20.91 -14.81 7.62
C VAL A 587 -20.32 -13.42 7.34
N HIS A 588 -19.25 -13.34 6.56
CA HIS A 588 -18.65 -12.04 6.22
C HIS A 588 -19.61 -11.18 5.40
N ALA A 589 -20.29 -11.75 4.41
CA ALA A 589 -21.27 -11.04 3.60
C ALA A 589 -22.42 -10.49 4.44
N GLU A 590 -22.95 -11.32 5.37
CA GLU A 590 -24.01 -10.89 6.30
C GLU A 590 -23.54 -9.78 7.25
N TRP A 591 -22.32 -9.90 7.80
CA TRP A 591 -21.73 -8.88 8.66
C TRP A 591 -21.54 -7.55 7.89
N ALA A 592 -21.01 -7.60 6.67
CA ALA A 592 -20.83 -6.42 5.84
C ALA A 592 -22.18 -5.76 5.50
N ALA A 593 -23.19 -6.55 5.13
CA ALA A 593 -24.54 -6.05 4.85
C ALA A 593 -25.18 -5.37 6.07
N ASP A 594 -25.02 -5.97 7.27
CA ASP A 594 -25.56 -5.44 8.51
C ASP A 594 -24.94 -4.09 8.91
N LEU A 595 -23.63 -3.95 8.77
CA LEU A 595 -22.93 -2.69 9.06
C LEU A 595 -23.21 -1.63 7.99
N ALA A 596 -23.21 -2.01 6.70
CA ALA A 596 -23.57 -1.10 5.62
C ALA A 596 -25.00 -0.56 5.79
N GLN A 597 -25.94 -1.43 6.15
CA GLN A 597 -27.30 -1.01 6.44
C GLN A 597 -27.37 -0.09 7.67
N ALA A 598 -26.57 -0.33 8.70
CA ALA A 598 -26.49 0.54 9.87
C ALA A 598 -26.00 1.95 9.48
N ILE A 599 -25.04 2.06 8.53
CA ILE A 599 -24.57 3.33 7.98
C ILE A 599 -25.70 4.03 7.19
N ARG A 600 -26.35 3.30 6.27
CA ARG A 600 -27.43 3.85 5.43
C ARG A 600 -28.60 4.36 6.26
N ASN A 601 -28.92 3.71 7.37
CA ASN A 601 -30.00 4.10 8.27
C ASN A 601 -29.73 5.39 9.08
N ILE A 602 -28.49 5.89 9.08
CA ILE A 602 -28.15 7.16 9.73
C ILE A 602 -28.48 8.36 8.82
N ALA A 603 -28.43 8.15 7.51
CA ALA A 603 -28.75 9.20 6.54
C ALA A 603 -30.24 9.59 6.67
N PRO A 604 -30.58 10.91 6.47
CA PRO A 604 -31.97 11.32 6.39
C PRO A 604 -32.73 10.57 5.29
N GLU A 605 -34.01 10.26 5.53
CA GLU A 605 -34.82 9.55 4.56
C GLU A 605 -34.85 10.28 3.20
N GLY A 606 -34.60 9.56 2.11
CA GLY A 606 -34.53 10.10 0.75
C GLY A 606 -33.22 10.83 0.38
N ALA A 607 -32.27 10.98 1.29
CA ALA A 607 -30.95 11.51 0.94
C ALA A 607 -30.05 10.39 0.39
N PRO A 608 -29.27 10.63 -0.70
CA PRO A 608 -28.28 9.66 -1.13
C PRO A 608 -27.26 9.42 -0.01
N GLY A 609 -27.11 8.17 0.42
CA GLY A 609 -26.14 7.77 1.43
C GLY A 609 -24.70 7.90 0.92
N ALA A 610 -23.74 7.94 1.84
CA ALA A 610 -22.33 7.78 1.48
C ALA A 610 -22.08 6.33 1.04
N LEU A 611 -21.17 6.13 0.08
CA LEU A 611 -20.79 4.79 -0.38
C LEU A 611 -20.10 3.99 0.73
N VAL A 612 -20.26 2.67 0.66
CA VAL A 612 -19.66 1.72 1.59
C VAL A 612 -18.87 0.68 0.81
N CYS A 613 -17.67 0.35 1.27
CA CYS A 613 -16.83 -0.74 0.75
C CYS A 613 -16.24 -1.60 1.88
N VAL A 614 -15.49 -2.61 1.48
CA VAL A 614 -14.63 -3.42 2.33
C VAL A 614 -13.23 -3.35 1.75
N GLY A 615 -12.23 -2.99 2.54
CA GLY A 615 -10.81 -2.96 2.17
C GLY A 615 -10.26 -4.38 2.06
N GLN A 616 -10.58 -5.06 0.96
CA GLN A 616 -10.27 -6.47 0.76
C GLN A 616 -8.81 -6.66 0.38
N ASP A 617 -8.11 -7.53 1.10
CA ASP A 617 -6.78 -8.00 0.76
C ASP A 617 -6.81 -9.00 -0.43
N GLU A 618 -5.69 -9.59 -0.77
CA GLU A 618 -5.52 -10.65 -1.77
C GLU A 618 -6.48 -11.83 -1.47
N ALA A 619 -7.77 -11.62 -1.74
CA ALA A 619 -8.86 -12.47 -1.29
C ALA A 619 -8.69 -13.92 -1.68
N LEU A 620 -8.32 -14.13 -2.95
CA LEU A 620 -8.07 -15.46 -3.48
C LEU A 620 -6.68 -15.98 -3.05
N GLY A 621 -5.74 -15.08 -2.76
CA GLY A 621 -4.39 -15.42 -2.32
C GLY A 621 -4.37 -16.25 -1.03
N GLN A 622 -5.29 -16.03 -0.10
CA GLN A 622 -5.29 -16.65 1.24
C GLN A 622 -6.64 -17.28 1.64
N GLN A 623 -7.57 -17.48 0.70
CA GLN A 623 -8.95 -17.93 0.98
C GLN A 623 -9.69 -17.06 2.00
N ARG A 624 -9.39 -15.76 2.03
CA ARG A 624 -10.08 -14.77 2.84
C ARG A 624 -11.44 -14.39 2.21
N PRO A 625 -12.25 -13.53 2.83
CA PRO A 625 -13.50 -13.09 2.22
C PRO A 625 -13.27 -12.61 0.78
N SER A 626 -14.09 -13.09 -0.14
CA SER A 626 -13.96 -12.75 -1.55
C SER A 626 -15.07 -11.80 -2.00
N PRO A 627 -14.75 -10.76 -2.80
CA PRO A 627 -15.73 -9.83 -3.36
C PRO A 627 -16.91 -10.51 -4.05
N PHE A 628 -16.71 -11.66 -4.65
CA PHE A 628 -17.79 -12.41 -5.31
C PHE A 628 -18.91 -12.86 -4.37
N PHE A 629 -18.67 -12.94 -3.06
CA PHE A 629 -19.69 -13.33 -2.09
C PHE A 629 -20.38 -12.16 -1.40
N TYR A 630 -19.75 -10.97 -1.34
CA TYR A 630 -20.29 -9.84 -0.59
C TYR A 630 -20.56 -8.57 -1.42
N ALA A 631 -20.35 -8.62 -2.75
CA ALA A 631 -20.56 -7.43 -3.61
C ALA A 631 -21.96 -6.81 -3.49
N ASP A 632 -22.98 -7.61 -3.22
CA ASP A 632 -24.35 -7.11 -3.01
C ASP A 632 -24.55 -6.36 -1.67
N ALA A 633 -23.62 -6.49 -0.73
CA ALA A 633 -23.66 -5.81 0.56
C ALA A 633 -23.08 -4.38 0.52
N VAL A 634 -22.21 -4.09 -0.46
CA VAL A 634 -21.42 -2.87 -0.57
C VAL A 634 -21.72 -2.13 -1.88
N ASP A 635 -21.25 -0.89 -2.01
CA ASP A 635 -21.49 -0.08 -3.20
C ASP A 635 -20.37 -0.24 -4.24
N TYR A 636 -19.17 -0.61 -3.81
CA TYR A 636 -18.05 -1.02 -4.66
C TYR A 636 -17.15 -2.00 -3.92
N THR A 637 -16.45 -2.83 -4.66
CA THR A 637 -15.48 -3.79 -4.12
C THR A 637 -14.07 -3.25 -4.21
N THR A 638 -13.15 -3.86 -3.48
CA THR A 638 -11.74 -3.51 -3.53
C THR A 638 -10.86 -4.76 -3.52
N VAL A 639 -9.60 -4.57 -3.84
CA VAL A 639 -8.53 -5.55 -3.64
C VAL A 639 -7.26 -4.83 -3.23
N HIS A 640 -6.52 -5.40 -2.30
CA HIS A 640 -5.14 -5.03 -2.03
C HIS A 640 -4.23 -6.02 -2.75
N SER A 641 -3.29 -5.57 -3.53
CA SER A 641 -2.40 -6.44 -4.32
C SER A 641 -0.94 -6.08 -4.07
N TRP A 642 -0.18 -7.02 -3.50
CA TRP A 642 1.13 -6.75 -2.95
C TRP A 642 2.27 -7.56 -3.58
N TRP A 643 2.29 -8.86 -3.34
CA TRP A 643 3.50 -9.68 -3.37
C TRP A 643 4.00 -10.01 -4.76
N LEU A 644 3.10 -10.27 -5.69
CA LEU A 644 3.45 -10.71 -7.04
C LEU A 644 3.17 -9.58 -8.03
N ASN A 645 4.21 -9.06 -8.66
CA ASN A 645 4.07 -7.95 -9.62
C ASN A 645 3.26 -8.33 -10.86
N ASP A 646 3.31 -9.60 -11.26
CA ASP A 646 2.58 -10.16 -12.40
C ASP A 646 1.20 -10.71 -12.01
N ALA A 647 0.91 -10.82 -10.71
CA ALA A 647 -0.37 -11.28 -10.23
C ALA A 647 -1.46 -10.18 -10.26
N LEU A 648 -1.12 -8.91 -10.42
CA LEU A 648 -2.11 -7.84 -10.37
C LEU A 648 -3.17 -7.96 -11.48
N GLY A 649 -2.81 -8.43 -12.67
CA GLY A 649 -3.79 -8.77 -13.70
C GLY A 649 -4.77 -9.85 -13.26
N TRP A 650 -4.28 -10.85 -12.54
CA TRP A 650 -5.08 -11.90 -11.94
C TRP A 650 -5.96 -11.38 -10.79
N ASP A 651 -5.39 -10.62 -9.84
CA ASP A 651 -6.13 -9.99 -8.75
C ASP A 651 -7.22 -9.07 -9.28
N SER A 652 -6.90 -8.22 -10.26
CA SER A 652 -7.84 -7.28 -10.86
C SER A 652 -9.00 -7.98 -11.55
N LEU A 653 -8.75 -9.09 -12.26
CA LEU A 653 -9.80 -9.85 -12.94
C LEU A 653 -10.72 -10.54 -11.92
N PHE A 654 -10.16 -11.19 -10.89
CA PHE A 654 -10.92 -12.00 -9.95
C PHE A 654 -11.38 -11.26 -8.69
N SER A 655 -11.25 -9.94 -8.63
CA SER A 655 -11.90 -9.06 -7.66
C SER A 655 -13.00 -8.18 -8.27
N LYS A 656 -12.95 -7.95 -9.59
CA LYS A 656 -13.96 -7.19 -10.33
C LYS A 656 -15.22 -8.01 -10.54
N THR A 657 -16.23 -7.74 -9.73
CA THR A 657 -17.55 -8.35 -9.85
C THR A 657 -18.37 -7.70 -10.98
N PRO A 658 -19.37 -8.38 -11.54
CA PRO A 658 -20.14 -7.85 -12.67
C PRO A 658 -20.91 -6.57 -12.39
N LYS A 659 -21.38 -6.38 -11.14
CA LYS A 659 -22.41 -5.39 -10.79
C LYS A 659 -21.86 -4.06 -10.32
N VAL A 660 -20.71 -4.03 -9.66
CA VAL A 660 -20.17 -2.85 -8.96
C VAL A 660 -18.74 -2.57 -9.36
N PRO A 661 -18.26 -1.31 -9.21
CA PRO A 661 -16.86 -0.99 -9.45
C PRO A 661 -15.94 -1.79 -8.54
N ASN A 662 -14.68 -1.96 -8.97
CA ASN A 662 -13.60 -2.46 -8.14
C ASN A 662 -12.43 -1.49 -8.15
N VAL A 663 -11.84 -1.23 -6.99
CA VAL A 663 -10.66 -0.38 -6.84
C VAL A 663 -9.51 -1.24 -6.30
N VAL A 664 -8.33 -1.18 -6.93
CA VAL A 664 -7.10 -1.65 -6.32
C VAL A 664 -6.76 -0.66 -5.21
N GLN A 665 -7.34 -0.88 -4.02
CA GLN A 665 -7.42 0.11 -2.94
C GLN A 665 -6.13 0.21 -2.15
N GLU A 666 -5.24 -0.77 -2.31
CA GLU A 666 -3.91 -0.73 -1.72
C GLU A 666 -2.92 -1.48 -2.61
N THR A 667 -1.87 -0.79 -3.03
CA THR A 667 -0.75 -1.40 -3.74
C THR A 667 0.51 -0.56 -3.56
N GLY A 668 1.65 -1.21 -3.65
CA GLY A 668 2.96 -0.58 -3.56
C GLY A 668 4.04 -1.59 -3.91
N ILE A 669 5.30 -1.18 -3.80
CA ILE A 669 6.42 -2.07 -4.08
C ILE A 669 7.35 -2.11 -2.87
N MET A 670 7.58 -3.29 -2.36
CA MET A 670 8.59 -3.53 -1.33
C MET A 670 9.98 -3.50 -1.93
N HIS A 671 10.93 -2.90 -1.20
CA HIS A 671 12.32 -2.88 -1.68
C HIS A 671 13.05 -4.22 -1.51
N VAL A 672 12.57 -5.11 -0.69
CA VAL A 672 13.13 -6.42 -0.34
C VAL A 672 14.54 -6.31 0.26
N GLU A 673 14.67 -6.57 1.53
CA GLU A 673 15.94 -6.54 2.25
C GLU A 673 16.83 -7.73 1.87
N ARG A 674 18.13 -7.45 1.63
CA ARG A 674 19.16 -8.47 1.50
C ARG A 674 19.65 -8.91 2.89
N PRO A 675 20.33 -10.06 3.02
CA PRO A 675 20.92 -10.49 4.28
C PRO A 675 21.90 -9.50 4.91
N ASP A 676 22.53 -8.62 4.11
CA ASP A 676 23.42 -7.56 4.56
C ASP A 676 22.64 -6.28 4.97
N GLY A 677 21.32 -6.31 4.91
CA GLY A 677 20.44 -5.21 5.27
C GLY A 677 20.24 -4.14 4.22
N ARG A 678 20.79 -4.30 3.03
CA ARG A 678 20.62 -3.36 1.92
C ARG A 678 19.39 -3.69 1.10
N SER A 679 18.84 -2.69 0.45
CA SER A 679 17.76 -2.89 -0.52
C SER A 679 18.25 -3.74 -1.70
N ARG A 680 17.42 -4.70 -2.11
CA ARG A 680 17.62 -5.46 -3.34
C ARG A 680 17.25 -4.63 -4.57
N ARG A 681 16.26 -3.74 -4.46
CA ARG A 681 15.72 -2.94 -5.55
C ARG A 681 16.17 -1.48 -5.42
N SER A 682 16.50 -0.86 -6.52
CA SER A 682 16.70 0.58 -6.61
C SER A 682 15.35 1.30 -6.64
N GLU A 683 15.31 2.59 -6.34
CA GLU A 683 14.11 3.41 -6.45
C GLU A 683 13.55 3.44 -7.89
N MET A 684 14.40 3.36 -8.92
CA MET A 684 13.96 3.28 -10.30
C MET A 684 13.32 1.95 -10.66
N GLU A 685 13.76 0.84 -10.05
CA GLU A 685 13.06 -0.44 -10.16
C GLU A 685 11.70 -0.41 -9.45
N LEU A 686 11.62 0.23 -8.27
CA LEU A 686 10.34 0.44 -7.58
C LEU A 686 9.38 1.27 -8.44
N PHE A 687 9.86 2.35 -9.04
CA PHE A 687 9.11 3.20 -9.97
C PHE A 687 8.55 2.38 -11.16
N ALA A 688 9.39 1.61 -11.84
CA ALA A 688 8.99 0.83 -13.01
C ALA A 688 7.97 -0.27 -12.65
N LEU A 689 8.15 -0.92 -11.51
CA LEU A 689 7.23 -1.93 -11.00
C LEU A 689 5.87 -1.32 -10.61
N LEU A 690 5.86 -0.17 -9.92
CA LEU A 690 4.64 0.51 -9.54
C LEU A 690 3.87 1.01 -10.78
N GLU A 691 4.56 1.53 -11.80
CA GLU A 691 3.93 1.95 -13.06
C GLU A 691 3.20 0.79 -13.74
N ARG A 692 3.79 -0.39 -13.78
CA ARG A 692 3.16 -1.59 -14.33
C ARG A 692 1.95 -2.04 -13.50
N LYS A 693 2.05 -1.98 -12.17
CA LYS A 693 0.92 -2.26 -11.29
C LYS A 693 -0.23 -1.27 -11.50
N TYR A 694 0.07 0.01 -11.59
CA TYR A 694 -0.94 1.02 -11.91
C TYR A 694 -1.61 0.74 -13.26
N ALA A 695 -0.84 0.38 -14.30
CA ALA A 695 -1.41 0.06 -15.60
C ALA A 695 -2.45 -1.07 -15.53
N TRP A 696 -2.14 -2.16 -14.84
CA TRP A 696 -3.07 -3.28 -14.66
C TRP A 696 -4.28 -2.95 -13.78
N SER A 697 -4.16 -1.99 -12.86
CA SER A 697 -5.29 -1.60 -11.98
C SER A 697 -6.41 -0.85 -12.72
N TYR A 698 -6.22 -0.50 -13.98
CA TYR A 698 -7.25 0.05 -14.87
C TYR A 698 -7.71 -0.97 -15.93
N ALA A 699 -7.14 -2.18 -15.96
CA ALA A 699 -7.58 -3.25 -16.85
C ALA A 699 -8.88 -3.90 -16.34
N PHE A 700 -9.51 -4.69 -17.18
CA PHE A 700 -10.71 -5.50 -16.90
C PHE A 700 -11.93 -4.69 -16.38
N GLY A 701 -11.93 -3.37 -16.53
CA GLY A 701 -12.99 -2.50 -16.01
C GLY A 701 -12.83 -2.13 -14.54
N ASN A 702 -11.62 -2.24 -14.00
CA ASN A 702 -11.32 -1.73 -12.67
C ASN A 702 -11.25 -0.21 -12.66
N ALA A 703 -11.63 0.38 -11.52
CA ALA A 703 -11.80 1.82 -11.38
C ALA A 703 -10.50 2.58 -11.11
N GLY A 704 -9.40 1.89 -10.79
CA GLY A 704 -8.10 2.52 -10.59
C GLY A 704 -7.33 2.00 -9.38
N ALA A 705 -6.31 2.76 -8.97
CA ALA A 705 -5.36 2.37 -7.93
C ALA A 705 -5.21 3.41 -6.82
N VAL A 706 -4.93 2.92 -5.62
CA VAL A 706 -4.54 3.68 -4.43
C VAL A 706 -3.16 3.22 -3.99
N HIS A 707 -2.18 4.12 -4.01
CA HIS A 707 -0.83 3.83 -3.58
C HIS A 707 -0.75 3.78 -2.04
N TRP A 708 -0.15 2.74 -1.51
CA TRP A 708 0.32 2.66 -0.16
C TRP A 708 1.78 3.07 -0.16
N ILE A 709 2.21 4.20 0.39
CA ILE A 709 1.56 5.20 1.22
C ILE A 709 2.13 6.57 0.84
N TRP A 710 1.55 7.69 1.34
CA TRP A 710 2.09 9.02 1.05
C TRP A 710 3.53 9.19 1.52
N ASN A 711 3.79 9.04 2.81
CA ASN A 711 5.14 9.10 3.35
C ASN A 711 5.57 7.69 3.79
N ILE A 712 6.83 7.31 3.56
CA ILE A 712 7.32 6.01 4.00
C ILE A 712 7.08 5.80 5.50
N ASN A 713 6.70 4.57 5.84
CA ASN A 713 6.29 4.24 7.21
C ASN A 713 7.50 3.87 8.08
N TYR A 714 8.46 4.80 8.21
CA TYR A 714 9.72 4.55 8.90
C TYR A 714 9.59 4.29 10.41
N HIS A 715 8.40 4.45 10.99
CA HIS A 715 8.10 4.04 12.36
C HIS A 715 7.63 2.57 12.48
N MET A 716 7.46 1.88 11.38
CA MET A 716 7.00 0.50 11.37
C MET A 716 8.15 -0.48 11.65
N ASP A 717 7.90 -1.52 12.42
CA ASP A 717 8.92 -2.54 12.71
C ASP A 717 9.03 -3.61 11.62
N ASN A 718 8.16 -3.59 10.62
CA ASN A 718 8.28 -4.37 9.41
C ASN A 718 9.16 -3.62 8.39
N ILE A 719 10.41 -4.03 8.30
CA ILE A 719 11.42 -3.39 7.46
C ILE A 719 11.01 -3.34 5.98
N ASN A 720 10.39 -4.38 5.46
CA ASN A 720 9.96 -4.39 4.07
C ASN A 720 8.89 -3.32 3.78
N GLU A 721 8.03 -3.02 4.74
CA GLU A 721 7.01 -1.98 4.62
C GLU A 721 7.51 -0.58 4.94
N SER A 722 8.52 -0.44 5.80
CA SER A 722 9.01 0.86 6.25
C SER A 722 9.55 1.75 5.13
N HIS A 723 9.82 1.19 3.95
CA HIS A 723 10.33 1.89 2.77
C HIS A 723 9.28 2.15 1.69
N ILE A 724 8.08 1.58 1.83
CA ILE A 724 7.01 1.78 0.86
C ILE A 724 6.44 3.18 1.05
N GLY A 725 6.32 3.92 -0.04
CA GLY A 725 5.71 5.24 -0.01
C GLY A 725 6.15 6.14 -1.16
N ALA A 726 5.41 7.24 -1.33
CA ALA A 726 5.66 8.23 -2.36
C ALA A 726 6.69 9.29 -1.94
N CYS A 727 6.88 9.50 -0.63
CA CYS A 727 7.87 10.43 -0.06
C CYS A 727 8.78 9.72 0.93
N ARG A 728 10.03 10.19 1.02
CA ARG A 728 11.01 9.73 2.02
C ARG A 728 10.74 10.38 3.38
N ALA A 729 11.41 9.88 4.41
CA ALA A 729 11.27 10.39 5.77
C ALA A 729 11.62 11.89 5.92
N ASP A 730 12.46 12.42 5.04
CA ASP A 730 12.82 13.84 4.98
C ASP A 730 11.81 14.70 4.18
N GLY A 731 10.70 14.12 3.73
CA GLY A 731 9.67 14.77 2.95
C GLY A 731 9.99 14.94 1.45
N SER A 732 11.15 14.48 0.97
CA SER A 732 11.46 14.51 -0.44
C SER A 732 10.67 13.44 -1.22
N MET A 733 10.20 13.79 -2.42
CA MET A 733 9.43 12.87 -3.27
C MET A 733 10.33 11.78 -3.85
N LYS A 734 9.83 10.56 -3.80
CA LYS A 734 10.40 9.39 -4.49
C LYS A 734 9.90 9.35 -5.95
N PRO A 735 10.60 8.62 -6.83
CA PRO A 735 10.11 8.42 -8.21
C PRO A 735 8.72 7.83 -8.30
N GLU A 736 8.25 7.05 -7.30
CA GLU A 736 6.88 6.53 -7.25
C GLU A 736 5.81 7.64 -7.20
N ALA A 737 6.10 8.80 -6.62
CA ALA A 737 5.20 9.94 -6.67
C ALA A 737 4.97 10.44 -8.11
N GLU A 738 5.98 10.32 -8.99
CA GLU A 738 5.87 10.66 -10.41
C GLU A 738 4.97 9.69 -11.18
N VAL A 739 4.90 8.41 -10.74
CA VAL A 739 3.90 7.47 -11.29
C VAL A 739 2.51 7.99 -11.02
N THR A 740 2.21 8.30 -9.76
CA THR A 740 0.90 8.82 -9.36
C THR A 740 0.56 10.11 -10.12
N ALA A 741 1.53 11.04 -10.24
CA ALA A 741 1.34 12.30 -10.97
C ALA A 741 1.03 12.07 -12.46
N ALA A 742 1.74 11.13 -13.12
CA ALA A 742 1.52 10.83 -14.53
C ALA A 742 0.12 10.24 -14.78
N PHE A 743 -0.33 9.32 -13.94
CA PHE A 743 -1.67 8.76 -14.02
C PHE A 743 -2.73 9.81 -13.66
N GLY A 744 -2.47 10.66 -12.66
CA GLY A 744 -3.33 11.80 -12.30
C GLY A 744 -3.55 12.76 -13.47
N ALA A 745 -2.48 13.11 -14.20
CA ALA A 745 -2.56 13.97 -15.37
C ALA A 745 -3.36 13.30 -16.52
N LEU A 746 -3.08 12.03 -16.82
CA LEU A 746 -3.77 11.28 -17.88
C LEU A 746 -5.28 11.18 -17.61
N PHE A 747 -5.65 10.70 -16.43
CA PHE A 747 -7.05 10.50 -16.08
C PHE A 747 -7.78 11.79 -15.69
N GLY A 748 -7.08 12.82 -15.23
CA GLY A 748 -7.64 14.15 -15.06
C GLY A 748 -8.08 14.79 -16.39
N ALA A 749 -7.33 14.51 -17.47
CA ALA A 749 -7.65 15.02 -18.82
C ALA A 749 -8.65 14.16 -19.59
N HIS A 750 -8.67 12.86 -19.40
CA HIS A 750 -9.36 11.91 -20.28
C HIS A 750 -10.27 10.90 -19.54
N GLY A 751 -10.31 10.92 -18.22
CA GLY A 751 -11.03 9.91 -17.43
C GLY A 751 -12.56 9.89 -17.66
N ASP A 752 -13.15 11.01 -18.02
CA ASP A 752 -14.58 11.14 -18.34
C ASP A 752 -14.99 10.33 -19.60
N ARG A 753 -14.02 9.93 -20.44
CA ARG A 753 -14.23 9.10 -21.64
C ARG A 753 -14.51 7.63 -21.31
N LEU A 754 -14.22 7.17 -20.10
CA LEU A 754 -14.39 5.78 -19.66
C LEU A 754 -15.86 5.46 -19.30
N ALA A 755 -16.80 5.98 -20.06
CA ALA A 755 -18.23 5.71 -19.91
C ALA A 755 -18.65 4.51 -20.76
N ASP A 756 -19.63 3.74 -20.26
CA ASP A 756 -20.30 2.65 -21.01
C ASP A 756 -19.33 1.63 -21.62
N ARG A 757 -18.50 1.03 -20.77
CA ARG A 757 -17.55 -0.01 -21.18
C ARG A 757 -18.27 -1.17 -21.86
N VAL A 758 -17.73 -1.61 -22.99
CA VAL A 758 -18.19 -2.79 -23.71
C VAL A 758 -17.75 -4.05 -22.95
N LEU A 759 -18.68 -4.96 -22.67
CA LEU A 759 -18.35 -6.21 -21.98
C LEU A 759 -17.58 -7.15 -22.90
N PRO A 760 -16.52 -7.80 -22.40
CA PRO A 760 -15.81 -8.84 -23.15
C PRO A 760 -16.71 -10.00 -23.57
N GLU A 761 -16.48 -10.52 -24.78
CA GLU A 761 -17.16 -11.70 -25.31
C GLU A 761 -16.72 -13.00 -24.64
N THR A 762 -15.68 -12.96 -23.81
CA THR A 762 -15.15 -14.13 -23.08
C THR A 762 -15.28 -13.92 -21.58
N ALA A 763 -15.88 -14.91 -20.90
CA ALA A 763 -15.97 -14.99 -19.47
C ALA A 763 -15.13 -16.13 -18.88
N VAL A 764 -14.61 -15.93 -17.69
CA VAL A 764 -13.93 -16.97 -16.90
C VAL A 764 -14.76 -17.27 -15.66
N ILE A 765 -14.97 -18.54 -15.37
CA ILE A 765 -15.59 -18.96 -14.10
C ILE A 765 -14.48 -19.36 -13.13
N TYR A 766 -14.42 -18.67 -11.97
CA TYR A 766 -13.50 -19.04 -10.90
C TYR A 766 -14.09 -20.22 -10.11
N PRO A 767 -13.38 -21.38 -10.01
CA PRO A 767 -13.92 -22.59 -9.42
C PRO A 767 -13.66 -22.64 -7.90
N PHE A 768 -14.49 -21.99 -7.08
CA PHE A 768 -14.34 -21.94 -5.63
C PHE A 768 -14.38 -23.33 -4.97
N SER A 769 -15.17 -24.27 -5.49
CA SER A 769 -15.18 -25.65 -4.96
C SER A 769 -13.81 -26.30 -5.09
N ASN A 770 -13.12 -26.07 -6.20
CA ASN A 770 -11.75 -26.56 -6.40
C ASN A 770 -10.76 -25.77 -5.53
N ASP A 771 -10.89 -24.45 -5.43
CA ASP A 771 -10.03 -23.61 -4.61
C ASP A 771 -10.05 -24.03 -3.14
N TYR A 772 -11.22 -24.29 -2.57
CA TYR A 772 -11.35 -24.72 -1.18
C TYR A 772 -10.94 -26.17 -0.91
N SER A 773 -10.68 -26.96 -1.92
CA SER A 773 -10.25 -28.36 -1.80
C SER A 773 -8.89 -28.65 -2.42
N ASN A 774 -8.44 -27.85 -3.38
CA ASN A 774 -7.17 -27.99 -4.09
C ASN A 774 -6.64 -26.64 -4.56
N ARG A 775 -6.37 -25.78 -3.60
CA ARG A 775 -5.98 -24.39 -3.82
C ARG A 775 -4.81 -24.23 -4.79
N ARG A 776 -3.72 -25.03 -4.63
CA ARG A 776 -2.53 -24.91 -5.48
C ARG A 776 -2.89 -25.06 -6.96
N SER A 777 -3.68 -26.07 -7.29
CA SER A 777 -4.08 -26.30 -8.69
C SER A 777 -4.96 -25.18 -9.22
N THR A 778 -5.90 -24.66 -8.42
CA THR A 778 -6.75 -23.55 -8.84
C THR A 778 -5.96 -22.27 -9.08
N LEU A 779 -5.06 -21.92 -8.15
CA LEU A 779 -4.21 -20.75 -8.27
C LEU A 779 -3.33 -20.84 -9.53
N GLU A 780 -2.62 -21.95 -9.70
CA GLU A 780 -1.74 -22.19 -10.85
C GLU A 780 -2.52 -22.15 -12.17
N ALA A 781 -3.67 -22.83 -12.25
CA ALA A 781 -4.48 -22.86 -13.45
C ALA A 781 -5.04 -21.48 -13.83
N THR A 782 -5.56 -20.73 -12.87
CA THR A 782 -6.15 -19.41 -13.14
C THR A 782 -5.09 -18.35 -13.47
N GLN A 783 -3.92 -18.40 -12.84
CA GLN A 783 -2.80 -17.52 -13.17
C GLN A 783 -2.27 -17.82 -14.59
N THR A 784 -2.09 -19.10 -14.92
CA THR A 784 -1.66 -19.52 -16.27
C THR A 784 -2.64 -19.05 -17.34
N LEU A 785 -3.95 -19.18 -17.09
CA LEU A 785 -4.99 -18.68 -17.99
C LEU A 785 -4.84 -17.18 -18.24
N VAL A 786 -4.74 -16.39 -17.17
CA VAL A 786 -4.65 -14.91 -17.28
C VAL A 786 -3.39 -14.50 -18.02
N ARG A 787 -2.25 -15.12 -17.74
CA ARG A 787 -0.99 -14.84 -18.47
C ARG A 787 -1.11 -15.18 -19.96
N SER A 788 -1.62 -16.37 -20.30
CA SER A 788 -1.85 -16.76 -21.71
C SER A 788 -2.78 -15.77 -22.40
N ALA A 789 -3.88 -15.39 -21.76
CA ALA A 789 -4.82 -14.43 -22.32
C ALA A 789 -4.20 -13.05 -22.59
N LEU A 790 -3.37 -12.55 -21.67
CA LEU A 790 -2.77 -11.21 -21.75
C LEU A 790 -1.55 -11.15 -22.67
N PHE A 791 -0.63 -12.10 -22.56
CA PHE A 791 0.67 -12.03 -23.25
C PHE A 791 0.65 -12.72 -24.62
N GLU A 792 -0.10 -13.83 -24.76
CA GLU A 792 -0.06 -14.64 -25.99
C GLU A 792 -1.24 -14.41 -26.93
N LEU A 793 -2.41 -14.06 -26.38
CA LEU A 793 -3.64 -14.04 -27.15
C LEU A 793 -4.24 -12.66 -27.37
N GLY A 794 -3.99 -11.71 -26.48
CA GLY A 794 -4.69 -10.42 -26.47
C GLY A 794 -6.20 -10.56 -26.27
N LEU A 795 -6.61 -11.55 -25.47
CA LEU A 795 -8.01 -11.91 -25.24
C LEU A 795 -8.60 -11.11 -24.07
N PRO A 796 -9.58 -10.23 -24.30
CA PRO A 796 -10.29 -9.56 -23.23
C PRO A 796 -11.12 -10.53 -22.40
N LEU A 797 -11.06 -10.39 -21.07
CA LEU A 797 -11.72 -11.27 -20.11
C LEU A 797 -12.63 -10.50 -19.15
N ARG A 798 -13.68 -11.18 -18.66
CA ARG A 798 -14.42 -10.85 -17.44
C ARG A 798 -14.61 -12.11 -16.61
N ALA A 799 -14.81 -11.97 -15.30
CA ALA A 799 -14.91 -13.11 -14.38
C ALA A 799 -16.23 -13.16 -13.63
N VAL A 800 -16.64 -14.39 -13.27
CA VAL A 800 -17.72 -14.68 -12.31
C VAL A 800 -17.28 -15.81 -11.39
N GLY A 801 -17.87 -15.90 -10.18
CA GLY A 801 -17.68 -17.05 -9.29
C GLY A 801 -18.58 -18.22 -9.69
N ASP A 802 -18.14 -19.45 -9.45
CA ASP A 802 -18.92 -20.65 -9.77
C ASP A 802 -20.23 -20.78 -8.97
N HIS A 803 -20.39 -20.06 -7.88
CA HIS A 803 -21.59 -20.07 -7.03
C HIS A 803 -22.69 -19.11 -7.53
N ASP A 804 -22.39 -18.13 -8.40
CA ASP A 804 -23.38 -17.22 -8.99
C ASP A 804 -23.06 -16.95 -10.47
N LEU A 805 -23.81 -17.58 -11.38
CA LEU A 805 -23.72 -17.41 -12.83
C LEU A 805 -24.79 -16.46 -13.38
N SER A 806 -25.54 -15.75 -12.55
CA SER A 806 -26.69 -14.92 -12.96
C SER A 806 -26.32 -13.86 -14.01
N ASP A 807 -25.11 -13.27 -13.91
CA ASP A 807 -24.62 -12.30 -14.90
C ASP A 807 -24.44 -12.93 -16.30
N LEU A 808 -24.03 -14.20 -16.37
CA LEU A 808 -23.86 -14.89 -17.67
C LEU A 808 -25.20 -15.17 -18.36
N PHE A 809 -26.30 -15.28 -17.62
CA PHE A 809 -27.63 -15.34 -18.19
C PHE A 809 -28.13 -13.96 -18.65
N ALA A 810 -27.82 -12.90 -17.89
CA ALA A 810 -28.21 -11.54 -18.25
C ALA A 810 -27.39 -10.98 -19.43
N HIS A 811 -26.10 -11.34 -19.49
CA HIS A 811 -25.15 -10.89 -20.50
C HIS A 811 -24.36 -12.09 -21.05
N PRO A 812 -24.97 -12.92 -21.91
CA PRO A 812 -24.33 -14.16 -22.40
C PRO A 812 -23.04 -13.86 -23.18
N PRO A 813 -21.88 -14.46 -22.78
CA PRO A 813 -20.66 -14.36 -23.57
C PRO A 813 -20.71 -15.32 -24.77
N LYS A 814 -19.78 -15.18 -25.69
CA LYS A 814 -19.61 -16.20 -26.79
C LYS A 814 -18.77 -17.38 -26.28
N LEU A 815 -17.80 -17.12 -25.39
CA LEU A 815 -16.88 -18.13 -24.85
C LEU A 815 -16.87 -18.07 -23.31
N ILE A 816 -16.92 -19.25 -22.69
CA ILE A 816 -16.68 -19.41 -21.25
C ILE A 816 -15.47 -20.32 -21.07
N LEU A 817 -14.51 -19.89 -20.25
CA LEU A 817 -13.33 -20.65 -19.86
C LEU A 817 -13.49 -21.19 -18.44
N LEU A 818 -13.29 -22.49 -18.27
CA LEU A 818 -13.26 -23.19 -16.99
C LEU A 818 -11.88 -23.83 -16.81
N PRO A 819 -10.94 -23.16 -16.15
CA PRO A 819 -9.56 -23.59 -16.08
C PRO A 819 -9.36 -24.72 -15.05
N SER A 820 -9.28 -25.94 -15.54
CA SER A 820 -8.94 -27.16 -14.79
C SER A 820 -9.69 -27.35 -13.46
N PRO A 821 -11.05 -27.21 -13.40
CA PRO A 821 -11.79 -27.45 -12.17
C PRO A 821 -11.95 -28.96 -11.95
N HIS A 822 -11.16 -29.53 -11.02
CA HIS A 822 -11.19 -30.98 -10.77
C HIS A 822 -12.53 -31.48 -10.17
N ASN A 823 -13.20 -30.64 -9.39
CA ASN A 823 -14.39 -30.98 -8.60
C ASN A 823 -15.48 -29.91 -8.70
N LEU A 824 -15.90 -29.61 -9.92
CA LEU A 824 -16.90 -28.56 -10.15
C LEU A 824 -18.21 -28.86 -9.42
N ASN A 825 -18.80 -27.83 -8.79
CA ASN A 825 -20.05 -27.91 -8.04
C ASN A 825 -21.21 -28.40 -8.96
N ARG A 826 -22.13 -29.21 -8.39
CA ARG A 826 -23.28 -29.74 -9.11
C ARG A 826 -24.22 -28.63 -9.59
N ALA A 827 -24.44 -27.61 -8.76
CA ALA A 827 -25.30 -26.48 -9.13
C ALA A 827 -24.72 -25.68 -10.30
N THR A 828 -23.42 -25.44 -10.27
CA THR A 828 -22.66 -24.78 -11.35
C THR A 828 -22.80 -25.55 -12.66
N TRP A 829 -22.65 -26.88 -12.62
CA TRP A 829 -22.83 -27.72 -13.82
C TRP A 829 -24.23 -27.61 -14.39
N ALA A 830 -25.27 -27.75 -13.56
CA ALA A 830 -26.66 -27.61 -13.99
C ALA A 830 -26.97 -26.21 -14.56
N ALA A 831 -26.40 -25.16 -13.98
CA ALA A 831 -26.52 -23.80 -14.53
C ALA A 831 -25.85 -23.67 -15.90
N LEU A 832 -24.67 -24.27 -16.10
CA LEU A 832 -23.98 -24.30 -17.39
C LEU A 832 -24.80 -25.06 -18.47
N GLU A 833 -25.36 -26.22 -18.13
CA GLU A 833 -26.25 -26.96 -19.05
C GLU A 833 -27.46 -26.12 -19.45
N SER A 834 -28.05 -25.41 -18.48
CA SER A 834 -29.20 -24.52 -18.75
C SER A 834 -28.77 -23.33 -19.62
N LEU A 835 -27.61 -22.74 -19.38
CA LEU A 835 -27.05 -21.65 -20.17
C LEU A 835 -26.79 -22.08 -21.64
N LEU A 836 -26.14 -23.23 -21.81
CA LEU A 836 -25.89 -23.83 -23.12
C LEU A 836 -27.17 -24.19 -23.87
N ALA A 837 -28.20 -24.67 -23.14
CA ALA A 837 -29.50 -24.99 -23.76
C ALA A 837 -30.19 -23.76 -24.36
N GLN A 838 -30.01 -22.58 -23.75
CA GLN A 838 -30.69 -21.35 -24.12
C GLN A 838 -29.91 -20.47 -25.11
N HIS A 839 -28.57 -20.49 -25.07
CA HIS A 839 -27.73 -19.58 -25.82
C HIS A 839 -26.71 -20.29 -26.70
N ASP A 840 -26.32 -19.66 -27.82
CA ASP A 840 -25.22 -20.12 -28.67
C ASP A 840 -23.88 -19.71 -28.06
N ILE A 841 -23.43 -20.48 -27.04
CA ILE A 841 -22.22 -20.26 -26.29
C ILE A 841 -21.31 -21.47 -26.43
N THR A 842 -20.01 -21.23 -26.46
CA THR A 842 -19.00 -22.28 -26.34
C THR A 842 -18.43 -22.26 -24.93
N VAL A 843 -18.43 -23.41 -24.25
CA VAL A 843 -17.74 -23.59 -22.97
C VAL A 843 -16.49 -24.45 -23.21
N LEU A 844 -15.32 -23.98 -22.82
CA LEU A 844 -14.11 -24.80 -22.77
C LEU A 844 -13.87 -25.23 -21.30
N LEU A 845 -13.91 -26.53 -21.08
CA LEU A 845 -13.60 -27.17 -19.81
C LEU A 845 -12.36 -28.05 -19.99
N SER A 846 -11.34 -27.85 -19.18
CA SER A 846 -10.13 -28.67 -19.13
C SER A 846 -10.07 -29.54 -17.87
N GLY A 847 -9.47 -30.73 -17.96
CA GLY A 847 -9.28 -31.65 -16.84
C GLY A 847 -10.49 -32.52 -16.49
N PRO A 848 -10.56 -33.08 -15.28
CA PRO A 848 -11.62 -33.96 -14.83
C PRO A 848 -13.00 -33.30 -14.88
N ALA A 849 -13.99 -34.01 -15.46
CA ALA A 849 -15.35 -33.52 -15.55
C ALA A 849 -16.33 -34.31 -14.65
N ASN A 850 -15.98 -35.55 -14.30
CA ASN A 850 -16.89 -36.50 -13.68
C ASN A 850 -16.66 -36.66 -12.18
N LEU A 851 -16.37 -35.55 -11.48
CA LEU A 851 -16.28 -35.43 -10.03
C LEU A 851 -17.19 -34.31 -9.53
N ASP A 852 -17.92 -34.56 -8.45
CA ASP A 852 -18.70 -33.52 -7.77
C ASP A 852 -17.82 -32.67 -6.84
N GLU A 853 -18.41 -31.68 -6.18
CA GLU A 853 -17.74 -30.77 -5.23
C GLU A 853 -17.03 -31.49 -4.08
N TYR A 854 -17.48 -32.69 -3.72
CA TYR A 854 -16.87 -33.56 -2.71
C TYR A 854 -15.95 -34.62 -3.31
N TRP A 855 -15.50 -34.45 -4.56
CA TRP A 855 -14.63 -35.39 -5.28
C TRP A 855 -15.21 -36.78 -5.50
N ARG A 856 -16.53 -36.94 -5.42
CA ARG A 856 -17.18 -38.23 -5.66
C ARG A 856 -17.47 -38.39 -7.14
N PRO A 857 -17.39 -39.61 -7.67
CA PRO A 857 -17.74 -39.87 -9.06
C PRO A 857 -19.18 -39.43 -9.36
N LEU A 858 -19.32 -38.65 -10.42
CA LEU A 858 -20.60 -38.17 -10.96
C LEU A 858 -20.54 -38.18 -12.49
N ALA A 859 -21.41 -38.94 -13.14
CA ALA A 859 -21.44 -39.05 -14.60
C ALA A 859 -22.00 -37.75 -15.19
N ARG A 860 -21.15 -36.94 -15.81
CA ARG A 860 -21.48 -35.73 -16.59
C ARG A 860 -21.17 -35.92 -18.06
N ILE A 861 -20.01 -36.45 -18.36
CA ILE A 861 -19.57 -36.77 -19.73
C ILE A 861 -19.42 -38.27 -19.82
N ALA A 862 -20.06 -38.85 -20.87
CA ALA A 862 -20.02 -40.28 -21.12
C ALA A 862 -18.56 -40.74 -21.38
N ASN A 863 -18.22 -41.89 -20.86
CA ASN A 863 -16.89 -42.51 -21.04
C ASN A 863 -15.71 -41.70 -20.49
N ALA A 864 -15.96 -40.66 -19.69
CA ALA A 864 -14.91 -39.89 -19.01
C ALA A 864 -14.56 -40.53 -17.65
N GLY A 865 -13.70 -41.54 -17.63
CA GLY A 865 -13.12 -42.10 -16.43
C GLY A 865 -12.07 -41.15 -15.78
N THR A 866 -11.56 -41.48 -14.57
CA THR A 866 -10.45 -40.78 -13.97
C THR A 866 -9.21 -41.65 -13.90
N ARG A 867 -8.05 -41.09 -14.21
CA ARG A 867 -6.76 -41.76 -14.13
C ARG A 867 -5.70 -40.79 -13.61
N ASN A 868 -4.57 -41.28 -13.20
CA ASN A 868 -3.42 -40.44 -12.89
C ASN A 868 -2.78 -39.90 -14.16
N LEU A 869 -2.28 -38.67 -14.09
CA LEU A 869 -1.46 -38.07 -15.17
C LEU A 869 -0.11 -38.80 -15.31
N ASN A 870 0.29 -38.96 -16.58
CA ASN A 870 1.69 -39.25 -16.88
C ASN A 870 2.47 -37.92 -16.95
N ARG A 871 3.80 -38.02 -16.81
CA ARG A 871 4.67 -36.85 -16.94
C ARG A 871 4.58 -36.18 -18.33
N GLU A 872 4.44 -37.02 -19.37
CA GLU A 872 4.21 -36.57 -20.75
C GLU A 872 2.88 -37.12 -21.21
N GLU A 873 2.04 -36.25 -21.69
CA GLU A 873 0.72 -36.58 -22.24
C GLU A 873 0.61 -36.08 -23.68
N THR A 874 -0.41 -36.54 -24.35
CA THR A 874 -0.73 -36.13 -25.71
C THR A 874 -2.17 -35.66 -25.78
N LEU A 875 -2.43 -34.57 -26.53
CA LEU A 875 -3.77 -34.09 -26.87
C LEU A 875 -3.91 -33.97 -28.38
N VAL A 876 -5.04 -34.42 -28.96
CA VAL A 876 -5.31 -34.37 -30.37
C VAL A 876 -6.49 -33.45 -30.66
N PHE A 877 -6.26 -32.41 -31.44
CA PHE A 877 -7.30 -31.52 -31.99
C PHE A 877 -6.79 -30.82 -33.27
N ASP A 878 -7.70 -30.34 -34.10
CA ASP A 878 -7.40 -29.76 -35.44
C ASP A 878 -6.48 -30.61 -36.32
N GLY A 879 -6.64 -31.92 -36.21
CA GLY A 879 -5.83 -32.87 -36.99
C GLY A 879 -4.34 -32.95 -36.57
N ARG A 880 -3.98 -32.33 -35.47
CA ARG A 880 -2.61 -32.29 -34.91
C ARG A 880 -2.55 -33.02 -33.60
N ARG A 881 -1.36 -33.57 -33.31
CA ARG A 881 -1.00 -34.19 -32.06
C ARG A 881 -0.09 -33.22 -31.28
N TRP A 882 -0.56 -32.79 -30.14
CA TRP A 882 0.13 -31.87 -29.25
C TRP A 882 0.73 -32.62 -28.04
N ARG A 883 1.89 -32.20 -27.59
CA ARG A 883 2.50 -32.74 -26.35
C ARG A 883 2.19 -31.80 -25.19
N ALA A 884 1.80 -32.35 -24.05
CA ALA A 884 1.69 -31.66 -22.78
C ALA A 884 2.68 -32.28 -21.79
N SER A 885 3.32 -31.45 -20.92
CA SER A 885 4.29 -31.90 -19.96
C SER A 885 3.85 -31.43 -18.56
N PHE A 886 3.73 -32.38 -17.64
CA PHE A 886 3.36 -32.11 -16.25
C PHE A 886 4.54 -32.40 -15.34
N GLY A 887 4.82 -31.54 -14.36
CA GLY A 887 5.96 -31.66 -13.47
C GLY A 887 6.01 -32.98 -12.69
N GLY A 888 7.13 -33.22 -11.98
CA GLY A 888 7.37 -34.48 -11.25
C GLY A 888 6.48 -34.73 -10.04
N GLU A 889 5.63 -33.80 -9.64
CA GLU A 889 4.63 -33.99 -8.60
C GLU A 889 3.33 -34.48 -9.24
N ALA A 890 2.79 -35.59 -8.73
CA ALA A 890 1.53 -36.14 -9.19
C ALA A 890 0.43 -35.11 -8.99
N ILE A 891 0.08 -34.40 -10.05
CA ILE A 891 -1.13 -33.61 -10.05
C ILE A 891 -2.26 -34.59 -10.28
N ALA A 892 -3.02 -34.83 -9.28
CA ALA A 892 -4.32 -35.38 -9.24
C ALA A 892 -4.81 -36.20 -10.44
N ARG A 893 -5.68 -37.05 -10.18
CA ARG A 893 -6.49 -37.80 -11.13
C ARG A 893 -7.07 -36.90 -12.21
N LEU A 894 -6.92 -37.25 -13.45
CA LEU A 894 -7.57 -36.56 -14.54
C LEU A 894 -8.64 -37.43 -15.21
N SER A 895 -9.58 -36.83 -15.89
CA SER A 895 -10.51 -37.53 -16.72
C SER A 895 -9.84 -37.97 -18.00
N SER A 896 -10.09 -39.18 -18.42
CA SER A 896 -9.77 -39.61 -19.76
C SER A 896 -10.97 -40.31 -20.36
N GLY A 897 -11.39 -39.91 -21.54
CA GLY A 897 -12.14 -40.82 -22.44
C GLY A 897 -11.21 -41.90 -22.97
N ASP A 898 -11.67 -42.73 -23.91
CA ASP A 898 -10.87 -43.76 -24.57
C ASP A 898 -9.77 -43.18 -25.46
N GLY A 899 -9.39 -41.92 -25.29
CA GLY A 899 -8.40 -41.24 -26.09
C GLY A 899 -7.85 -39.95 -25.54
N ASP A 900 -6.87 -39.47 -26.25
CA ASP A 900 -6.17 -38.21 -26.06
C ASP A 900 -6.78 -37.06 -26.89
N ALA A 901 -8.05 -37.16 -27.34
CA ALA A 901 -8.70 -36.20 -28.20
C ALA A 901 -9.53 -35.17 -27.41
N LEU A 902 -9.54 -33.93 -27.89
CA LEU A 902 -10.53 -32.93 -27.51
C LEU A 902 -11.92 -33.40 -27.90
N VAL A 903 -12.88 -33.36 -27.01
CA VAL A 903 -14.24 -33.82 -27.21
C VAL A 903 -15.17 -32.61 -27.37
N GLU A 904 -15.96 -32.58 -28.42
CA GLU A 904 -17.02 -31.58 -28.66
C GLU A 904 -18.39 -32.20 -28.45
N LEU A 905 -19.18 -31.59 -27.55
CA LEU A 905 -20.54 -32.02 -27.20
C LEU A 905 -21.52 -30.88 -27.50
N ALA A 906 -22.52 -31.14 -28.32
CA ALA A 906 -23.64 -30.22 -28.53
C ALA A 906 -24.62 -30.35 -27.34
N ILE A 907 -24.95 -29.20 -26.70
CA ILE A 907 -25.92 -29.12 -25.58
C ILE A 907 -26.90 -27.99 -25.91
N GLY A 908 -28.10 -28.36 -26.35
CA GLY A 908 -29.09 -27.39 -26.76
C GLY A 908 -28.62 -26.52 -27.94
N ARG A 909 -28.53 -25.22 -27.74
CA ARG A 909 -28.04 -24.25 -28.74
C ARG A 909 -26.51 -24.04 -28.67
N GLY A 910 -25.91 -24.34 -27.52
CA GLY A 910 -24.48 -24.17 -27.27
C GLY A 910 -23.67 -25.44 -27.46
N ARG A 911 -22.40 -25.36 -27.11
CA ARG A 911 -21.47 -26.51 -27.18
C ARG A 911 -20.51 -26.51 -26.00
N LEU A 912 -20.10 -27.71 -25.59
CA LEU A 912 -19.03 -27.92 -24.62
C LEU A 912 -17.81 -28.51 -25.35
N LEU A 913 -16.70 -27.86 -25.28
CA LEU A 913 -15.37 -28.38 -25.62
C LEU A 913 -14.74 -28.93 -24.34
N TRP A 914 -14.62 -30.25 -24.25
CA TRP A 914 -13.95 -30.85 -23.10
C TRP A 914 -12.57 -31.37 -23.50
N CYS A 915 -11.57 -30.78 -22.82
CA CYS A 915 -10.19 -31.24 -22.86
C CYS A 915 -9.94 -32.19 -21.68
N PRO A 916 -9.61 -33.48 -21.92
CA PRO A 916 -9.40 -34.45 -20.85
C PRO A 916 -8.17 -34.14 -19.96
N LEU A 917 -7.24 -33.30 -20.41
CA LEU A 917 -6.06 -32.89 -19.70
C LEU A 917 -6.27 -31.53 -18.99
N PRO A 918 -5.78 -31.34 -17.76
CA PRO A 918 -5.79 -30.04 -17.09
C PRO A 918 -4.68 -29.14 -17.66
N LEU A 919 -4.87 -28.64 -18.89
CA LEU A 919 -3.80 -27.99 -19.65
C LEU A 919 -3.26 -26.71 -19.03
N GLU A 920 -4.02 -26.02 -18.22
CA GLU A 920 -3.53 -24.86 -17.49
C GLU A 920 -2.46 -25.21 -16.45
N LEU A 921 -2.36 -26.48 -16.06
CA LEU A 921 -1.34 -26.99 -15.14
C LEU A 921 -0.13 -27.59 -15.86
N ASN A 922 -0.09 -27.58 -17.21
CA ASN A 922 1.05 -28.08 -17.94
C ASN A 922 2.16 -27.05 -18.10
N GLN A 923 3.39 -27.50 -18.31
CA GLN A 923 4.59 -26.66 -18.42
C GLN A 923 4.83 -26.12 -19.84
N ARG A 924 3.98 -26.43 -20.81
CA ARG A 924 4.11 -26.02 -22.20
C ARG A 924 3.02 -25.04 -22.58
N THR A 925 3.40 -23.81 -22.93
CA THR A 925 2.46 -22.76 -23.34
C THR A 925 1.86 -23.03 -24.73
N ASP A 926 2.63 -23.60 -25.67
CA ASP A 926 2.25 -23.80 -27.06
C ASP A 926 0.94 -24.60 -27.23
N VAL A 927 0.76 -25.68 -26.47
CA VAL A 927 -0.47 -26.50 -26.55
C VAL A 927 -1.65 -25.80 -25.90
N LEU A 928 -1.44 -25.05 -24.81
CA LEU A 928 -2.50 -24.28 -24.15
C LEU A 928 -2.99 -23.14 -25.06
N ASP A 929 -2.08 -22.39 -25.63
CA ASP A 929 -2.39 -21.27 -26.54
C ASP A 929 -3.09 -21.78 -27.79
N ALA A 930 -2.67 -22.93 -28.33
CA ALA A 930 -3.35 -23.56 -29.46
C ALA A 930 -4.80 -23.98 -29.12
N LEU A 931 -5.01 -24.57 -27.91
CA LEU A 931 -6.34 -24.93 -27.43
C LEU A 931 -7.24 -23.70 -27.26
N TYR A 932 -6.72 -22.63 -26.68
CA TYR A 932 -7.49 -21.40 -26.52
C TYR A 932 -7.82 -20.75 -27.87
N ARG A 933 -6.87 -20.69 -28.82
CA ARG A 933 -7.15 -20.23 -30.21
C ARG A 933 -8.20 -21.07 -30.90
N HIS A 934 -8.17 -22.38 -30.69
CA HIS A 934 -9.23 -23.28 -31.20
C HIS A 934 -10.59 -22.91 -30.56
N ALA A 935 -10.67 -22.74 -29.25
CA ALA A 935 -11.91 -22.38 -28.55
C ALA A 935 -12.44 -21.00 -29.00
N ILE A 936 -11.56 -20.00 -29.12
CA ILE A 936 -11.86 -18.66 -29.64
C ILE A 936 -12.49 -18.76 -31.04
N ALA A 937 -11.88 -19.52 -31.96
CA ALA A 937 -12.38 -19.70 -33.32
C ALA A 937 -13.73 -20.45 -33.36
N ARG A 938 -13.88 -21.50 -32.50
CA ARG A 938 -15.14 -22.26 -32.40
C ARG A 938 -16.30 -21.44 -31.84
N ALA A 939 -15.98 -20.51 -30.91
CA ALA A 939 -16.95 -19.60 -30.32
C ALA A 939 -17.26 -18.36 -31.19
N GLY A 940 -16.50 -18.11 -32.22
CA GLY A 940 -16.65 -16.91 -33.05
C GLY A 940 -16.32 -15.63 -32.30
N VAL A 941 -15.39 -15.68 -31.33
CA VAL A 941 -14.88 -14.51 -30.62
C VAL A 941 -13.93 -13.75 -31.53
N THR A 942 -14.10 -12.44 -31.62
CA THR A 942 -13.22 -11.57 -32.39
C THR A 942 -12.17 -10.97 -31.46
N LEU A 943 -10.88 -11.26 -31.71
CA LEU A 943 -9.80 -10.58 -31.00
C LEU A 943 -9.76 -9.10 -31.43
N PRO A 944 -9.65 -8.16 -30.50
CA PRO A 944 -9.80 -6.74 -30.81
C PRO A 944 -8.61 -6.15 -31.60
N TRP A 945 -7.47 -6.82 -31.58
CA TRP A 945 -6.27 -6.38 -32.28
C TRP A 945 -5.38 -7.58 -32.67
N ARG A 946 -4.38 -7.34 -33.52
CA ARG A 946 -3.34 -8.31 -33.89
C ARG A 946 -2.00 -7.64 -34.09
N TRP A 947 -0.92 -8.33 -33.76
CA TRP A 947 0.43 -7.86 -34.11
C TRP A 947 0.63 -7.79 -35.61
N LEU A 948 1.35 -6.76 -36.07
CA LEU A 948 1.76 -6.61 -37.49
C LEU A 948 3.09 -7.32 -37.77
N ALA A 949 3.79 -7.75 -36.77
CA ALA A 949 5.03 -8.54 -36.82
C ALA A 949 4.93 -9.66 -35.77
N ASP A 950 6.03 -10.37 -35.53
CA ASP A 950 6.11 -11.35 -34.46
C ASP A 950 5.81 -10.66 -33.12
N ALA A 951 5.06 -11.34 -32.25
CA ALA A 951 4.72 -10.86 -30.92
C ALA A 951 6.01 -10.58 -30.12
N PRO A 952 6.17 -9.40 -29.51
CA PRO A 952 7.33 -9.10 -28.69
C PRO A 952 7.30 -9.93 -27.41
N GLU A 953 8.39 -10.62 -27.12
CA GLU A 953 8.53 -11.45 -25.93
C GLU A 953 8.42 -10.60 -24.65
N GLY A 954 7.58 -11.05 -23.70
CA GLY A 954 7.38 -10.39 -22.40
C GLY A 954 6.60 -9.06 -22.48
N VAL A 955 5.85 -8.81 -23.55
CA VAL A 955 5.00 -7.62 -23.67
C VAL A 955 3.54 -8.06 -23.80
N ALA A 956 2.71 -7.56 -22.89
CA ALA A 956 1.26 -7.69 -22.96
C ALA A 956 0.65 -6.43 -23.56
N LEU A 957 -0.37 -6.58 -24.42
CA LEU A 957 -1.19 -5.50 -24.94
C LEU A 957 -2.65 -5.81 -24.65
N HIS A 958 -3.33 -4.90 -23.97
CA HIS A 958 -4.74 -5.03 -23.61
C HIS A 958 -5.53 -3.83 -24.12
N LYS A 959 -6.73 -4.09 -24.65
CA LYS A 959 -7.66 -3.08 -25.14
C LYS A 959 -8.96 -3.15 -24.37
N GLN A 960 -9.49 -2.02 -23.96
CA GLN A 960 -10.84 -1.88 -23.44
C GLN A 960 -11.61 -0.87 -24.29
N ASP A 961 -12.77 -1.28 -24.78
CA ASP A 961 -13.64 -0.45 -25.60
C ASP A 961 -14.75 0.20 -24.74
N PHE A 962 -15.05 1.46 -25.06
CA PHE A 962 -16.09 2.29 -24.45
C PHE A 962 -16.96 2.92 -25.53
N ALA A 963 -18.06 3.56 -25.16
CA ALA A 963 -19.02 4.10 -26.12
C ALA A 963 -18.43 5.09 -27.17
N GLY A 964 -17.33 5.76 -26.88
CA GLY A 964 -16.74 6.76 -27.78
C GLY A 964 -15.22 6.73 -27.86
N CYS A 965 -14.59 5.75 -27.23
CA CYS A 965 -13.13 5.64 -27.21
C CYS A 965 -12.66 4.23 -26.86
N SER A 966 -11.37 4.00 -26.99
CA SER A 966 -10.71 2.80 -26.45
C SER A 966 -9.56 3.22 -25.54
N LEU A 967 -9.37 2.48 -24.44
CA LEU A 967 -8.19 2.55 -23.58
C LEU A 967 -7.27 1.39 -23.95
N TRP A 968 -6.04 1.72 -24.31
CA TRP A 968 -4.99 0.78 -24.61
C TRP A 968 -4.00 0.72 -23.45
N ILE A 969 -3.60 -0.46 -23.04
CA ILE A 969 -2.67 -0.72 -21.94
C ILE A 969 -1.60 -1.67 -22.47
N ALA A 970 -0.36 -1.19 -22.61
CA ALA A 970 0.80 -2.01 -22.92
C ALA A 970 1.71 -2.11 -21.71
N VAL A 971 2.11 -3.33 -21.34
CA VAL A 971 2.99 -3.60 -20.19
C VAL A 971 4.15 -4.47 -20.64
N SER A 972 5.38 -4.01 -20.38
CA SER A 972 6.61 -4.76 -20.68
C SER A 972 7.21 -5.34 -19.42
N GLU A 973 7.39 -6.66 -19.39
CA GLU A 973 8.25 -7.39 -18.43
C GLU A 973 9.60 -7.74 -19.05
N ALA A 974 9.84 -7.32 -20.31
CA ALA A 974 11.06 -7.60 -21.05
C ALA A 974 12.24 -6.83 -20.48
N ALA A 975 13.44 -7.42 -20.63
CA ALA A 975 14.71 -6.80 -20.22
C ALA A 975 15.28 -5.80 -21.25
N ARG A 976 14.58 -5.57 -22.37
CA ARG A 976 14.99 -4.68 -23.45
C ARG A 976 13.80 -3.91 -24.00
N ASP A 977 14.09 -2.81 -24.66
CA ASP A 977 13.09 -2.02 -25.39
C ASP A 977 12.53 -2.80 -26.58
N HIS A 978 11.25 -2.61 -26.87
CA HIS A 978 10.57 -3.20 -28.01
C HIS A 978 9.89 -2.13 -28.86
N VAL A 979 10.05 -2.24 -30.17
CA VAL A 979 9.21 -1.53 -31.14
C VAL A 979 7.92 -2.32 -31.29
N LEU A 980 6.80 -1.75 -30.89
CA LEU A 980 5.48 -2.36 -30.99
C LEU A 980 4.80 -1.88 -32.25
N ALA A 981 4.14 -2.81 -32.97
CA ALA A 981 3.31 -2.51 -34.11
C ALA A 981 2.12 -3.45 -34.16
N TRP A 982 0.90 -2.89 -34.14
CA TRP A 982 -0.31 -3.72 -34.13
C TRP A 982 -1.44 -3.05 -34.93
N HIS A 983 -2.39 -3.87 -35.34
CA HIS A 983 -3.59 -3.49 -36.05
C HIS A 983 -4.81 -3.52 -35.12
N ASP A 984 -5.60 -2.47 -35.07
CA ASP A 984 -6.90 -2.43 -34.40
C ASP A 984 -7.98 -2.92 -35.36
N VAL A 985 -8.62 -4.01 -34.99
CA VAL A 985 -9.63 -4.66 -35.86
C VAL A 985 -10.89 -3.80 -36.01
N ALA A 986 -11.26 -3.05 -34.97
CA ALA A 986 -12.49 -2.25 -34.96
C ALA A 986 -12.38 -1.01 -35.86
N THR A 987 -11.27 -0.29 -35.82
CA THR A 987 -11.08 0.96 -36.58
C THR A 987 -10.31 0.78 -37.88
N GLY A 988 -9.63 -0.36 -38.05
CA GLY A 988 -8.75 -0.61 -39.20
C GLY A 988 -7.43 0.17 -39.15
N ARG A 989 -7.11 0.80 -38.03
CA ARG A 989 -5.87 1.59 -37.84
C ARG A 989 -4.69 0.73 -37.40
N ASP A 990 -3.51 1.12 -37.83
CA ASP A 990 -2.25 0.56 -37.44
C ASP A 990 -1.54 1.51 -36.46
N TYR A 991 -1.14 1.00 -35.31
CA TYR A 991 -0.41 1.77 -34.29
C TYR A 991 1.04 1.31 -34.24
N ARG A 992 1.94 2.28 -33.96
CA ARG A 992 3.37 2.01 -33.73
C ARG A 992 3.91 2.88 -32.60
N THR A 993 4.73 2.27 -31.75
CA THR A 993 5.43 2.97 -30.69
C THR A 993 6.66 2.18 -30.24
N THR A 994 7.51 2.77 -29.41
CA THR A 994 8.59 2.06 -28.70
C THR A 994 8.26 2.00 -27.22
N LEU A 995 8.17 0.80 -26.66
CA LEU A 995 7.98 0.58 -25.23
C LEU A 995 9.31 0.18 -24.59
N ALA A 996 9.74 0.96 -23.60
CA ALA A 996 10.98 0.70 -22.88
C ALA A 996 10.90 -0.55 -22.01
N ALA A 997 12.05 -1.15 -21.73
CA ALA A 997 12.21 -2.30 -20.85
C ALA A 997 11.53 -2.08 -19.49
N GLY A 998 10.71 -3.04 -19.04
CA GLY A 998 10.08 -3.01 -17.72
C GLY A 998 9.08 -1.88 -17.48
N ARG A 999 8.60 -1.17 -18.53
CA ARG A 999 7.71 -0.02 -18.41
C ARG A 999 6.27 -0.33 -18.86
N ALA A 1000 5.39 0.63 -18.62
CA ALA A 1000 4.02 0.58 -19.10
C ALA A 1000 3.66 1.82 -19.93
N LEU A 1001 2.73 1.65 -20.86
CA LEU A 1001 2.13 2.72 -21.65
C LEU A 1001 0.61 2.57 -21.60
N LEU A 1002 -0.08 3.67 -21.31
CA LEU A 1002 -1.50 3.81 -21.50
C LEU A 1002 -1.76 4.94 -22.51
N PHE A 1003 -2.75 4.73 -23.39
CA PHE A 1003 -3.23 5.81 -24.23
C PHE A 1003 -4.69 5.63 -24.60
N PHE A 1004 -5.34 6.72 -24.94
CA PHE A 1004 -6.70 6.76 -25.44
C PHE A 1004 -6.72 6.95 -26.94
N SER A 1005 -7.56 6.19 -27.63
CA SER A 1005 -7.94 6.46 -29.01
C SER A 1005 -9.43 6.79 -29.08
N ASP A 1006 -9.82 7.70 -29.97
CA ASP A 1006 -11.22 8.00 -30.22
C ASP A 1006 -11.92 6.92 -31.10
N ALA A 1007 -13.18 7.12 -31.42
CA ALA A 1007 -13.96 6.19 -32.25
C ALA A 1007 -13.40 6.01 -33.67
N ALA A 1008 -12.59 6.96 -34.17
CA ALA A 1008 -11.94 6.85 -35.48
C ALA A 1008 -10.55 6.17 -35.37
N GLY A 1009 -10.07 5.90 -34.17
CA GLY A 1009 -8.78 5.31 -33.89
C GLY A 1009 -7.65 6.35 -33.78
N ASP A 1010 -7.96 7.64 -33.78
CA ASP A 1010 -6.93 8.67 -33.60
C ASP A 1010 -6.55 8.81 -32.12
N VAL A 1011 -5.25 8.91 -31.82
CA VAL A 1011 -4.76 9.04 -30.44
C VAL A 1011 -5.12 10.41 -29.88
N VAL A 1012 -5.81 10.43 -28.73
CA VAL A 1012 -6.27 11.67 -28.08
C VAL A 1012 -5.52 12.02 -26.81
N GLY A 1013 -4.74 11.11 -26.27
CA GLY A 1013 -3.87 11.34 -25.10
C GLY A 1013 -3.13 10.08 -24.70
N SER A 1014 -1.94 10.23 -24.11
CA SER A 1014 -1.09 9.12 -23.67
C SER A 1014 -0.39 9.44 -22.37
N LEU A 1015 0.02 8.39 -21.64
CA LEU A 1015 0.79 8.52 -20.40
C LEU A 1015 2.10 9.25 -20.68
N ARG A 1016 2.33 10.40 -20.03
CA ARG A 1016 3.50 11.31 -20.21
C ARG A 1016 3.67 11.79 -21.65
N ASP A 1017 2.59 12.00 -22.39
CA ASP A 1017 2.63 12.40 -23.80
C ASP A 1017 3.51 11.48 -24.67
N HIS A 1018 3.54 10.19 -24.30
CA HIS A 1018 4.34 9.20 -25.01
C HIS A 1018 3.91 9.10 -26.48
N PRO A 1019 4.84 9.17 -27.46
CA PRO A 1019 4.48 9.17 -28.87
C PRO A 1019 3.94 7.81 -29.33
N VAL A 1020 2.72 7.82 -29.86
CA VAL A 1020 2.10 6.70 -30.57
C VAL A 1020 1.71 7.18 -31.95
N THR A 1021 2.29 6.58 -32.99
CA THR A 1021 1.96 6.92 -34.39
C THR A 1021 0.84 6.06 -34.89
N VAL A 1022 -0.05 6.67 -35.66
CA VAL A 1022 -1.23 6.02 -36.29
C VAL A 1022 -1.09 6.06 -37.79
N ALA A 1023 -1.37 4.93 -38.49
CA ALA A 1023 -1.32 4.80 -39.94
C ALA A 1023 -2.65 4.25 -40.51
#